data_2eb8549318168ca901c7dfc56985bf2f
#
_entry.id   2eb8549318168ca901c7dfc56985bf2f
#
_cell.length_a   1.000
_cell.length_b   1.000
_cell.length_c   1.000
_cell.angle_alpha   90.00
_cell.angle_beta   90.00
_cell.angle_gamma   90.00
#
_symmetry.space_group_name_H-M   'P 1'
#
loop_
_entity.id
_entity.type
_entity.pdbx_description
1 polymer ?
#
loop_
_entity_poly.entity_id
_entity_poly.type
_entity_poly.pdbx_seq_one_letter_code
_entity_poly.pdbx_strand_id
1 'polypeptide(L)'
;MGSLARSEEMRFCQLIVEKEAAFNCVAELGKHPFVQFKDLNPDVNPFQRTFVRDIRRYDEMERKLRFLESQITKDNIIIAGRLDNGDYSVMPTAELNQLETTLTDLERDVKNMNESDAQLKKNYLDLKEWDAVLDKTDEFFQGGMDDQAAEELEIQEEEYGRAAEKAPVSYLVGVIRRERLSVFERVLWRACHHTAYLRSSDIEEDLEDENYETVHKSVFIVFYKGDRMRSIVEKVCDGFKAKLMKNCPKTFKERQSARTDVRARLSDLNTVLGQTKEHRFRVLQAAANNHNNWLRQVRMQKTVYHHLNLFTFDGIGRFFVAECWVPVVHLDDVRAALERGAELSGSTVQPVLNVLETPEEPPTYNRTNKFTAVFQGIVDSYGIASYRELNPAPFTIISFPFIFACMFGDLGHGILMFLAGLYFVLREKNLIDRNIKDEIFSMFFGGRYIILLMGIFSIHAGIIYNDMFAKSFNIFGTSWLNPYSQTELSTWINQSEHAKKEMLIEINPEYSYQHADGPYPFGVDPIWNIAENKLNFLNSMKMKLSVIAGIAQMTFGVILSFFNYRFFKSKIDIYTVFIPQMLFMTCIFIYLCLQIVLKWIFFWVKSEVIFGQLYPGSHCAPSLLIGLINMFMFKDRPAGFVQFDKPINASANEYEELDACYLSQWYPGQSMIEAILVIIAVLCIPIMLFGKPVHFIMEQKKKKKAMGSNISVRANVASDDSEIIINGGNKKEEAEHAAGGGGGHGHDEAFGDVMVHQAIHTIEYVLGCVSHTASYLRLWALSLAHAQLSEVLWHMVLVNSFILDGVAGYIALYVIFFAFGVLTFSILVLMEGLSVFLHALRLHWVEFQSKFYLGLGYAFVPYSFKQALQETN
;
A
#
# COMPACT_ATOMS: atom_id res chain seq x y z
N MET A 1 20.16 9.59 -19.49
CA MET A 1 19.44 10.42 -18.48
C MET A 1 18.13 11.02 -19.00
N GLY A 2 18.02 11.35 -20.29
CA GLY A 2 16.78 11.93 -20.85
C GLY A 2 15.53 11.06 -20.74
N SER A 3 15.65 9.74 -20.75
CA SER A 3 14.51 8.81 -20.68
C SER A 3 13.88 8.69 -19.27
N LEU A 4 14.60 9.02 -18.21
CA LEU A 4 14.10 8.99 -16.83
C LEU A 4 13.42 10.30 -16.43
N ALA A 5 13.81 11.40 -17.01
CA ALA A 5 13.34 12.72 -16.65
C ALA A 5 11.96 13.06 -17.23
N ARG A 6 11.58 12.41 -18.32
CA ARG A 6 10.30 12.64 -19.00
C ARG A 6 9.70 11.32 -19.46
N SER A 7 8.38 11.29 -19.57
CA SER A 7 7.67 10.13 -20.13
C SER A 7 8.10 9.87 -21.58
N GLU A 8 7.96 8.62 -22.00
CA GLU A 8 8.27 8.21 -23.37
C GLU A 8 7.32 8.87 -24.35
N GLU A 9 7.85 9.17 -25.53
CA GLU A 9 7.05 9.68 -26.63
C GLU A 9 6.11 8.60 -27.15
N MET A 10 4.82 8.93 -27.26
CA MET A 10 3.77 8.01 -27.68
C MET A 10 3.28 8.35 -29.09
N ARG A 11 2.87 7.33 -29.81
CA ARG A 11 2.24 7.47 -31.13
C ARG A 11 0.87 6.82 -31.11
N PHE A 12 -0.08 7.52 -31.72
CA PHE A 12 -1.41 7.00 -31.96
C PHE A 12 -1.39 6.23 -33.28
N CYS A 13 -1.69 4.93 -33.20
CA CYS A 13 -1.61 4.04 -34.35
C CYS A 13 -2.96 3.41 -34.65
N GLN A 14 -3.23 3.22 -35.93
CA GLN A 14 -4.35 2.42 -36.41
C GLN A 14 -3.82 1.08 -36.88
N LEU A 15 -4.36 0.01 -36.32
CA LEU A 15 -4.07 -1.36 -36.70
C LEU A 15 -5.20 -1.90 -37.58
N ILE A 16 -4.84 -2.38 -38.76
CA ILE A 16 -5.75 -3.08 -39.65
C ILE A 16 -5.23 -4.49 -39.82
N VAL A 17 -6.02 -5.47 -39.44
CA VAL A 17 -5.63 -6.87 -39.44
C VAL A 17 -6.77 -7.71 -40.00
N GLU A 18 -6.45 -8.75 -40.78
CA GLU A 18 -7.42 -9.70 -41.29
C GLU A 18 -8.06 -10.50 -40.15
N LYS A 19 -9.35 -10.76 -40.24
CA LYS A 19 -10.13 -11.46 -39.22
C LYS A 19 -9.51 -12.80 -38.80
N GLU A 20 -8.98 -13.56 -39.73
CA GLU A 20 -8.36 -14.87 -39.46
C GLU A 20 -7.01 -14.75 -38.74
N ALA A 21 -6.25 -13.69 -39.00
CA ALA A 21 -4.97 -13.42 -38.39
C ALA A 21 -5.09 -12.62 -37.06
N ALA A 22 -6.22 -12.05 -36.77
CA ALA A 22 -6.38 -11.13 -35.61
C ALA A 22 -6.02 -11.77 -34.27
N PHE A 23 -6.45 -12.98 -34.04
CA PHE A 23 -6.17 -13.70 -32.81
C PHE A 23 -4.66 -13.91 -32.58
N ASN A 24 -3.95 -14.41 -33.57
CA ASN A 24 -2.52 -14.66 -33.48
C ASN A 24 -1.70 -13.39 -33.38
N CYS A 25 -2.11 -12.32 -34.11
CA CYS A 25 -1.47 -11.01 -34.00
C CYS A 25 -1.62 -10.41 -32.60
N VAL A 26 -2.80 -10.45 -32.03
CA VAL A 26 -3.04 -9.96 -30.67
C VAL A 26 -2.32 -10.83 -29.63
N ALA A 27 -2.25 -12.12 -29.81
CA ALA A 27 -1.50 -13.03 -28.95
C ALA A 27 0.00 -12.70 -28.94
N GLU A 28 0.58 -12.42 -30.10
CA GLU A 28 2.00 -12.00 -30.19
C GLU A 28 2.25 -10.64 -29.53
N LEU A 29 1.33 -9.68 -29.70
CA LEU A 29 1.42 -8.40 -29.01
C LEU A 29 1.32 -8.53 -27.48
N GLY A 30 0.59 -9.50 -26.99
CA GLY A 30 0.41 -9.75 -25.57
C GLY A 30 1.64 -10.32 -24.87
N LYS A 31 2.63 -10.82 -25.61
CA LYS A 31 3.87 -11.35 -25.02
C LYS A 31 4.72 -10.25 -24.34
N HIS A 32 4.61 -9.04 -24.83
CA HIS A 32 5.34 -7.87 -24.31
C HIS A 32 4.40 -6.69 -24.11
N PRO A 33 4.65 -5.83 -23.10
CA PRO A 33 3.80 -4.69 -22.79
C PRO A 33 4.10 -3.49 -23.70
N PHE A 34 3.76 -3.59 -24.99
CA PHE A 34 4.06 -2.54 -25.97
C PHE A 34 2.87 -1.67 -26.34
N VAL A 35 1.66 -2.17 -26.25
CA VAL A 35 0.48 -1.57 -26.88
C VAL A 35 -0.65 -1.40 -25.88
N GLN A 36 -1.25 -0.23 -25.86
CA GLN A 36 -2.52 0.02 -25.18
C GLN A 36 -3.62 0.23 -26.22
N PHE A 37 -4.58 -0.66 -26.26
CA PHE A 37 -5.72 -0.53 -27.17
C PHE A 37 -6.75 0.44 -26.64
N LYS A 38 -7.31 1.24 -27.54
CA LYS A 38 -8.44 2.12 -27.26
C LYS A 38 -9.73 1.38 -27.55
N ASP A 39 -10.74 1.53 -26.69
CA ASP A 39 -12.06 0.96 -26.91
C ASP A 39 -12.80 1.75 -27.99
N LEU A 40 -13.06 1.10 -29.13
CA LEU A 40 -13.81 1.70 -30.23
C LEU A 40 -15.31 1.43 -30.14
N ASN A 41 -15.75 0.63 -29.16
CA ASN A 41 -17.16 0.26 -28.98
C ASN A 41 -17.69 0.66 -27.59
N PRO A 42 -17.50 1.91 -27.11
CA PRO A 42 -17.93 2.31 -25.77
C PRO A 42 -19.45 2.33 -25.62
N ASP A 43 -20.18 2.55 -26.71
CA ASP A 43 -21.64 2.66 -26.73
C ASP A 43 -22.36 1.30 -26.88
N VAL A 44 -21.61 0.25 -27.16
CA VAL A 44 -22.17 -1.10 -27.30
C VAL A 44 -22.27 -1.74 -25.90
N ASN A 45 -23.44 -2.30 -25.61
CA ASN A 45 -23.65 -3.04 -24.38
C ASN A 45 -22.61 -4.17 -24.28
N PRO A 46 -21.94 -4.33 -23.11
CA PRO A 46 -20.95 -5.40 -22.92
C PRO A 46 -21.45 -6.80 -23.27
N PHE A 47 -22.74 -7.06 -23.14
CA PHE A 47 -23.34 -8.35 -23.49
C PHE A 47 -23.61 -8.55 -24.98
N GLN A 48 -23.46 -7.52 -25.80
CA GLN A 48 -23.70 -7.54 -27.25
C GLN A 48 -22.39 -7.49 -28.05
N ARG A 49 -21.26 -7.48 -27.43
CA ARG A 49 -19.96 -7.46 -28.11
C ARG A 49 -19.68 -8.79 -28.83
N THR A 50 -18.86 -8.73 -29.86
CA THR A 50 -18.65 -9.82 -30.82
C THR A 50 -18.15 -11.12 -30.20
N PHE A 51 -17.26 -11.05 -29.20
CA PHE A 51 -16.61 -12.21 -28.61
C PHE A 51 -17.13 -12.57 -27.21
N VAL A 52 -18.32 -12.14 -26.87
CA VAL A 52 -18.93 -12.41 -25.54
C VAL A 52 -19.10 -13.91 -25.30
N ARG A 53 -19.44 -14.68 -26.34
CA ARG A 53 -19.60 -16.14 -26.21
C ARG A 53 -18.28 -16.81 -25.83
N ASP A 54 -17.19 -16.42 -26.47
CA ASP A 54 -15.86 -16.96 -26.19
C ASP A 54 -15.39 -16.58 -24.78
N ILE A 55 -15.63 -15.34 -24.38
CA ILE A 55 -15.30 -14.88 -23.02
C ILE A 55 -16.09 -15.66 -21.98
N ARG A 56 -17.37 -15.90 -22.18
CA ARG A 56 -18.20 -16.73 -21.27
C ARG A 56 -17.70 -18.16 -21.18
N ARG A 57 -17.29 -18.71 -22.32
CA ARG A 57 -16.68 -20.03 -22.37
C ARG A 57 -15.42 -20.11 -21.50
N TYR A 58 -14.54 -19.13 -21.62
CA TYR A 58 -13.34 -19.06 -20.80
C TYR A 58 -13.62 -18.75 -19.33
N ASP A 59 -14.63 -17.95 -19.03
CA ASP A 59 -15.10 -17.74 -17.67
C ASP A 59 -15.58 -19.03 -17.02
N GLU A 60 -16.28 -19.87 -17.79
CA GLU A 60 -16.73 -21.16 -17.30
C GLU A 60 -15.56 -22.12 -17.08
N MET A 61 -14.57 -22.13 -17.97
CA MET A 61 -13.34 -22.89 -17.77
C MET A 61 -12.56 -22.42 -16.53
N GLU A 62 -12.48 -21.12 -16.32
CA GLU A 62 -11.84 -20.55 -15.14
C GLU A 62 -12.59 -20.90 -13.86
N ARG A 63 -13.92 -20.90 -13.89
CA ARG A 63 -14.75 -21.36 -12.77
C ARG A 63 -14.46 -22.82 -12.42
N LYS A 64 -14.36 -23.67 -13.42
CA LYS A 64 -14.00 -25.09 -13.23
C LYS A 64 -12.60 -25.24 -12.62
N LEU A 65 -11.64 -24.46 -13.09
CA LEU A 65 -10.29 -24.44 -12.53
C LEU A 65 -10.26 -23.94 -11.08
N ARG A 66 -11.04 -22.93 -10.72
CA ARG A 66 -11.18 -22.49 -9.32
C ARG A 66 -11.80 -23.57 -8.44
N PHE A 67 -12.78 -24.27 -8.96
CA PHE A 67 -13.36 -25.41 -8.24
C PHE A 67 -12.31 -26.50 -7.98
N LEU A 68 -11.52 -26.86 -8.97
CA LEU A 68 -10.42 -27.81 -8.83
C LEU A 68 -9.37 -27.31 -7.83
N GLU A 69 -9.02 -26.03 -7.88
CA GLU A 69 -8.10 -25.42 -6.93
C GLU A 69 -8.63 -25.50 -5.49
N SER A 70 -9.90 -25.24 -5.28
CA SER A 70 -10.53 -25.35 -3.95
C SER A 70 -10.46 -26.77 -3.41
N GLN A 71 -10.68 -27.76 -4.26
CA GLN A 71 -10.57 -29.18 -3.90
C GLN A 71 -9.14 -29.60 -3.60
N ILE A 72 -8.19 -29.14 -4.40
CA ILE A 72 -6.75 -29.38 -4.20
C ILE A 72 -6.28 -28.77 -2.88
N THR A 73 -6.70 -27.55 -2.58
CA THR A 73 -6.35 -26.87 -1.34
C THR A 73 -6.97 -27.55 -0.12
N LYS A 74 -8.21 -28.05 -0.25
CA LYS A 74 -8.90 -28.77 0.83
C LYS A 74 -8.14 -30.04 1.23
N ASP A 75 -7.51 -30.72 0.28
CA ASP A 75 -6.71 -31.92 0.52
C ASP A 75 -5.25 -31.64 0.86
N ASN A 76 -4.85 -30.35 0.99
CA ASN A 76 -3.48 -29.94 1.27
C ASN A 76 -2.44 -30.42 0.26
N ILE A 77 -2.84 -30.56 -0.99
CA ILE A 77 -1.94 -30.92 -2.10
C ILE A 77 -1.25 -29.64 -2.60
N ILE A 78 0.04 -29.72 -2.83
CA ILE A 78 0.82 -28.58 -3.35
C ILE A 78 0.63 -28.52 -4.87
N ILE A 79 0.20 -27.37 -5.37
CA ILE A 79 0.09 -27.09 -6.80
C ILE A 79 1.49 -26.90 -7.37
N ALA A 80 1.85 -27.70 -8.37
CA ALA A 80 3.17 -27.65 -9.00
C ALA A 80 3.31 -26.45 -9.95
N GLY A 81 4.48 -25.82 -9.94
CA GLY A 81 4.84 -24.75 -10.85
C GLY A 81 4.31 -23.38 -10.42
N ARG A 82 4.69 -22.38 -11.21
CA ARG A 82 4.22 -21.01 -11.04
C ARG A 82 3.18 -20.67 -12.10
N LEU A 83 2.21 -19.83 -11.75
CA LEU A 83 1.22 -19.35 -12.71
C LEU A 83 1.91 -18.56 -13.84
N ASP A 84 2.86 -17.71 -13.50
CA ASP A 84 3.69 -16.98 -14.46
C ASP A 84 5.11 -17.58 -14.51
N ASN A 85 5.34 -18.46 -15.46
CA ASN A 85 6.65 -19.10 -15.69
C ASN A 85 7.46 -18.45 -16.82
N GLY A 86 6.97 -17.34 -17.40
CA GLY A 86 7.61 -16.67 -18.51
C GLY A 86 7.31 -17.26 -19.90
N ASP A 87 6.61 -18.37 -19.97
CA ASP A 87 6.14 -18.94 -21.24
C ASP A 87 4.74 -18.44 -21.58
N TYR A 88 4.67 -17.57 -22.57
CA TYR A 88 3.43 -16.93 -23.01
C TYR A 88 2.95 -17.48 -24.37
N SER A 89 3.33 -18.69 -24.73
CA SER A 89 2.84 -19.37 -25.94
C SER A 89 1.37 -19.74 -25.79
N VAL A 90 0.57 -19.40 -26.77
CA VAL A 90 -0.88 -19.65 -26.79
C VAL A 90 -1.16 -21.02 -27.41
N MET A 91 -2.00 -21.84 -26.79
CA MET A 91 -2.41 -23.14 -27.32
C MET A 91 -3.22 -23.02 -28.62
N PRO A 92 -3.05 -23.96 -29.57
CA PRO A 92 -3.97 -24.07 -30.67
C PRO A 92 -5.40 -24.34 -30.22
N THR A 93 -6.37 -23.95 -31.04
CA THR A 93 -7.80 -24.10 -30.71
C THR A 93 -8.22 -25.57 -30.48
N ALA A 94 -7.59 -26.50 -31.18
CA ALA A 94 -7.86 -27.93 -31.02
C ALA A 94 -7.46 -28.44 -29.63
N GLU A 95 -6.27 -28.03 -29.13
CA GLU A 95 -5.81 -28.39 -27.79
C GLU A 95 -6.67 -27.72 -26.71
N LEU A 96 -7.14 -26.50 -26.95
CA LEU A 96 -8.01 -25.82 -26.04
C LEU A 96 -9.38 -26.51 -25.91
N ASN A 97 -9.95 -27.00 -26.99
CA ASN A 97 -11.18 -27.78 -26.98
C ASN A 97 -11.02 -29.08 -26.18
N GLN A 98 -9.87 -29.77 -26.35
CA GLN A 98 -9.53 -30.94 -25.54
C GLN A 98 -9.41 -30.57 -24.05
N LEU A 99 -8.78 -29.45 -23.76
CA LEU A 99 -8.67 -28.95 -22.37
C LEU A 99 -10.04 -28.66 -21.76
N GLU A 100 -10.95 -28.04 -22.50
CA GLU A 100 -12.32 -27.79 -22.05
C GLU A 100 -13.05 -29.10 -21.74
N THR A 101 -12.95 -30.08 -22.61
CA THR A 101 -13.52 -31.40 -22.37
C THR A 101 -12.91 -32.08 -21.16
N THR A 102 -11.59 -32.04 -21.02
CA THR A 102 -10.85 -32.56 -19.86
C THR A 102 -11.29 -31.89 -18.57
N LEU A 103 -11.42 -30.58 -18.54
CA LEU A 103 -11.85 -29.84 -17.36
C LEU A 103 -13.31 -30.18 -16.98
N THR A 104 -14.19 -30.33 -17.99
CA THR A 104 -15.57 -30.72 -17.73
C THR A 104 -15.65 -32.10 -17.14
N ASP A 105 -14.90 -33.04 -17.67
CA ASP A 105 -14.83 -34.42 -17.17
C ASP A 105 -14.25 -34.46 -15.75
N LEU A 106 -13.16 -33.74 -15.50
CA LEU A 106 -12.56 -33.66 -14.16
C LEU A 106 -13.50 -33.05 -13.12
N GLU A 107 -14.20 -32.00 -13.48
CA GLU A 107 -15.19 -31.39 -12.58
C GLU A 107 -16.29 -32.38 -12.23
N ARG A 108 -16.85 -33.05 -13.24
CA ARG A 108 -17.89 -34.06 -13.06
C ARG A 108 -17.37 -35.21 -12.21
N ASP A 109 -16.21 -35.73 -12.49
CA ASP A 109 -15.62 -36.87 -11.79
C ASP A 109 -15.31 -36.52 -10.32
N VAL A 110 -14.76 -35.34 -10.07
CA VAL A 110 -14.50 -34.87 -8.70
C VAL A 110 -15.80 -34.65 -7.94
N LYS A 111 -16.83 -34.11 -8.55
CA LYS A 111 -18.15 -33.96 -7.91
C LYS A 111 -18.76 -35.33 -7.58
N ASN A 112 -18.72 -36.25 -8.53
CA ASN A 112 -19.21 -37.61 -8.32
C ASN A 112 -18.42 -38.32 -7.21
N MET A 113 -17.09 -38.17 -7.19
CA MET A 113 -16.27 -38.69 -6.12
C MET A 113 -16.61 -38.08 -4.75
N ASN A 114 -16.86 -36.78 -4.69
CA ASN A 114 -17.24 -36.11 -3.45
C ASN A 114 -18.61 -36.60 -2.94
N GLU A 115 -19.58 -36.75 -3.84
CA GLU A 115 -20.90 -37.27 -3.48
C GLU A 115 -20.80 -38.73 -3.02
N SER A 116 -20.02 -39.55 -3.71
CA SER A 116 -19.78 -40.95 -3.34
C SER A 116 -19.06 -41.05 -1.99
N ASP A 117 -18.06 -40.22 -1.75
CA ASP A 117 -17.33 -40.17 -0.49
C ASP A 117 -18.24 -39.73 0.65
N ALA A 118 -19.09 -38.72 0.45
CA ALA A 118 -20.05 -38.26 1.42
C ALA A 118 -21.09 -39.35 1.74
N GLN A 119 -21.57 -40.05 0.73
CA GLN A 119 -22.53 -41.14 0.92
C GLN A 119 -21.90 -42.33 1.63
N LEU A 120 -20.69 -42.73 1.26
CA LEU A 120 -19.94 -43.79 1.90
C LEU A 120 -19.59 -43.43 3.35
N LYS A 121 -19.23 -42.21 3.61
CA LYS A 121 -18.97 -41.73 4.97
C LYS A 121 -20.23 -41.73 5.82
N LYS A 122 -21.35 -41.30 5.26
CA LYS A 122 -22.65 -41.38 5.96
C LYS A 122 -23.01 -42.82 6.31
N ASN A 123 -22.89 -43.72 5.37
CA ASN A 123 -23.12 -45.16 5.60
C ASN A 123 -22.17 -45.72 6.67
N TYR A 124 -20.89 -45.31 6.62
CA TYR A 124 -19.91 -45.72 7.62
C TYR A 124 -20.27 -45.22 9.04
N LEU A 125 -20.68 -43.97 9.15
CA LEU A 125 -21.08 -43.38 10.40
C LEU A 125 -22.37 -44.07 10.95
N ASP A 126 -23.31 -44.31 10.05
CA ASP A 126 -24.54 -45.02 10.40
C ASP A 126 -24.26 -46.47 10.91
N LEU A 127 -23.36 -47.19 10.27
CA LEU A 127 -22.94 -48.52 10.71
C LEU A 127 -22.14 -48.47 12.02
N LYS A 128 -21.33 -47.45 12.21
CA LYS A 128 -20.60 -47.25 13.46
C LYS A 128 -21.52 -46.93 14.62
N GLU A 129 -22.54 -46.11 14.38
CA GLU A 129 -23.63 -45.91 15.39
C GLU A 129 -24.34 -47.22 15.68
N TRP A 130 -24.65 -48.04 14.67
CA TRP A 130 -25.29 -49.31 14.80
C TRP A 130 -24.45 -50.32 15.62
N ASP A 131 -23.15 -50.36 15.37
CA ASP A 131 -22.24 -51.20 16.18
C ASP A 131 -22.21 -50.76 17.65
N ALA A 132 -22.15 -49.46 17.90
CA ALA A 132 -22.22 -48.89 19.26
C ALA A 132 -23.55 -49.21 19.94
N VAL A 133 -24.66 -49.11 19.21
CA VAL A 133 -25.98 -49.45 19.71
C VAL A 133 -26.08 -50.93 20.08
N LEU A 134 -25.56 -51.83 19.22
CA LEU A 134 -25.56 -53.27 19.51
C LEU A 134 -24.71 -53.60 20.73
N ASP A 135 -23.53 -52.96 20.84
CA ASP A 135 -22.65 -53.15 22.01
C ASP A 135 -23.32 -52.72 23.32
N LYS A 136 -23.90 -51.53 23.31
CA LYS A 136 -24.60 -51.02 24.51
C LYS A 136 -25.90 -51.73 24.80
N THR A 137 -26.60 -52.22 23.79
CA THR A 137 -27.80 -53.06 24.00
C THR A 137 -27.44 -54.36 24.67
N ASP A 138 -26.36 -55.02 24.30
CA ASP A 138 -25.85 -56.19 24.98
C ASP A 138 -25.51 -55.91 26.47
N GLU A 139 -24.86 -54.76 26.74
CA GLU A 139 -24.55 -54.32 28.09
C GLU A 139 -25.83 -54.07 28.94
N PHE A 140 -26.88 -53.52 28.34
CA PHE A 140 -28.15 -53.33 29.03
C PHE A 140 -28.83 -54.63 29.44
N PHE A 141 -28.67 -55.65 28.62
CA PHE A 141 -29.30 -56.98 28.91
C PHE A 141 -28.43 -57.88 29.76
N GLN A 142 -27.10 -57.77 29.75
CA GLN A 142 -26.17 -58.53 30.60
C GLN A 142 -26.31 -58.21 32.07
N GLY A 143 -26.79 -57.05 32.45
CA GLY A 143 -27.01 -56.65 33.83
C GLY A 143 -28.34 -57.15 34.49
N GLY A 144 -29.15 -57.87 33.76
CA GLY A 144 -30.51 -58.21 34.25
C GLY A 144 -31.10 -59.60 34.08
N MET A 145 -30.61 -60.47 33.18
CA MET A 145 -31.11 -61.84 33.00
C MET A 145 -30.02 -62.70 32.32
N ASP A 146 -29.83 -63.88 32.81
CA ASP A 146 -29.10 -64.94 32.14
C ASP A 146 -29.74 -65.24 30.77
N ASP A 147 -28.91 -65.24 29.68
CA ASP A 147 -29.41 -65.52 28.33
C ASP A 147 -30.11 -66.83 28.16
N GLN A 148 -29.86 -67.80 29.04
CA GLN A 148 -30.58 -69.07 29.10
C GLN A 148 -32.04 -68.93 29.55
N ALA A 149 -32.31 -67.99 30.41
CA ALA A 149 -33.70 -67.71 30.87
C ALA A 149 -34.52 -66.96 29.79
N ALA A 150 -33.85 -66.15 28.91
CA ALA A 150 -34.55 -65.53 27.81
C ALA A 150 -34.90 -66.52 26.69
N GLU A 151 -33.97 -67.50 26.36
CA GLU A 151 -34.24 -68.53 25.38
C GLU A 151 -35.35 -69.51 25.93
N GLU A 152 -35.34 -69.78 27.22
CA GLU A 152 -36.41 -70.63 27.84
C GLU A 152 -37.76 -69.90 27.84
N LEU A 153 -37.80 -68.61 28.01
CA LEU A 153 -38.98 -67.76 27.89
C LEU A 153 -39.52 -67.67 26.45
N GLU A 154 -38.65 -67.56 25.43
CA GLU A 154 -39.08 -67.61 24.05
C GLU A 154 -39.63 -68.99 23.64
N ILE A 155 -39.07 -70.10 24.12
CA ILE A 155 -39.56 -71.44 23.87
C ILE A 155 -40.89 -71.68 24.59
N GLN A 156 -41.06 -71.11 25.76
CA GLN A 156 -42.35 -71.17 26.49
C GLN A 156 -43.38 -70.23 25.84
N GLU A 157 -43.07 -69.12 25.27
CA GLU A 157 -43.99 -68.28 24.52
C GLU A 157 -44.47 -68.92 23.23
N GLU A 158 -43.63 -69.67 22.53
CA GLU A 158 -44.04 -70.46 21.36
C GLU A 158 -44.97 -71.61 21.70
N GLU A 159 -44.79 -72.30 22.90
CA GLU A 159 -45.66 -73.35 23.36
C GLU A 159 -46.98 -72.90 23.98
N TYR A 160 -46.99 -71.67 24.61
CA TYR A 160 -48.18 -71.08 25.25
C TYR A 160 -48.92 -70.06 24.43
N GLY A 161 -48.70 -69.96 23.14
CA GLY A 161 -49.23 -69.00 22.21
C GLY A 161 -50.73 -68.84 22.04
N ARG A 162 -51.58 -69.31 23.03
CA ARG A 162 -53.04 -69.15 22.99
C ARG A 162 -53.74 -68.65 24.28
N ALA A 163 -53.02 -68.26 25.31
CA ALA A 163 -53.63 -67.79 26.50
C ALA A 163 -52.85 -66.71 27.26
N ALA A 164 -52.60 -65.63 26.72
CA ALA A 164 -52.08 -64.43 27.45
C ALA A 164 -52.66 -63.17 26.91
N GLU A 165 -53.70 -62.62 27.53
CA GLU A 165 -54.11 -61.26 27.45
C GLU A 165 -53.09 -60.25 28.09
N LYS A 166 -51.81 -60.60 28.20
CA LYS A 166 -50.76 -59.67 28.62
C LYS A 166 -49.87 -59.33 27.41
N ALA A 167 -50.18 -58.21 26.83
CA ALA A 167 -49.31 -57.68 25.83
C ALA A 167 -47.86 -57.67 26.35
N PRO A 168 -46.89 -58.26 25.63
CA PRO A 168 -45.53 -58.32 26.11
C PRO A 168 -44.95 -56.90 26.18
N VAL A 169 -44.06 -56.64 27.12
CA VAL A 169 -43.35 -55.38 27.24
C VAL A 169 -42.44 -55.29 26.03
N SER A 170 -42.72 -54.32 25.22
CA SER A 170 -41.90 -54.02 24.03
C SER A 170 -40.88 -52.93 24.35
N TYR A 171 -39.81 -52.90 23.62
CA TYR A 171 -38.77 -51.90 23.78
C TYR A 171 -38.41 -51.26 22.45
N LEU A 172 -37.95 -50.00 22.51
CA LEU A 172 -37.38 -49.27 21.41
C LEU A 172 -35.98 -48.83 21.80
N VAL A 173 -35.05 -48.98 20.87
CA VAL A 173 -33.67 -48.58 21.05
C VAL A 173 -33.41 -47.41 20.14
N GLY A 174 -32.69 -46.42 20.63
CA GLY A 174 -32.34 -45.25 19.83
C GLY A 174 -31.08 -44.56 20.32
N VAL A 175 -30.65 -43.63 19.55
CA VAL A 175 -29.47 -42.79 19.81
C VAL A 175 -29.90 -41.33 19.87
N ILE A 176 -29.46 -40.62 20.87
CA ILE A 176 -29.70 -39.18 21.06
C ILE A 176 -28.41 -38.50 21.46
N ARG A 177 -28.29 -37.19 21.14
CA ARG A 177 -27.18 -36.37 21.63
C ARG A 177 -27.22 -36.32 23.17
N ARG A 178 -26.07 -36.46 23.79
CA ARG A 178 -25.91 -36.45 25.25
C ARG A 178 -26.51 -35.21 25.92
N GLU A 179 -26.37 -34.05 25.25
CA GLU A 179 -26.88 -32.76 25.74
C GLU A 179 -28.43 -32.75 25.90
N ARG A 180 -29.14 -33.48 25.05
CA ARG A 180 -30.59 -33.50 24.99
C ARG A 180 -31.22 -34.63 25.85
N LEU A 181 -30.40 -35.54 26.34
CA LEU A 181 -30.86 -36.72 27.01
C LEU A 181 -31.70 -36.42 28.28
N SER A 182 -31.26 -35.49 29.11
CA SER A 182 -31.94 -35.13 30.35
C SER A 182 -33.33 -34.54 30.11
N VAL A 183 -33.44 -33.66 29.14
CA VAL A 183 -34.69 -33.02 28.73
C VAL A 183 -35.63 -34.05 28.07
N PHE A 184 -35.07 -34.91 27.24
CA PHE A 184 -35.77 -35.99 26.56
C PHE A 184 -36.39 -36.98 27.58
N GLU A 185 -35.63 -37.38 28.59
CA GLU A 185 -36.10 -38.25 29.65
C GLU A 185 -37.29 -37.65 30.40
N ARG A 186 -37.20 -36.37 30.76
CA ARG A 186 -38.29 -35.66 31.45
C ARG A 186 -39.58 -35.56 30.62
N VAL A 187 -39.42 -35.19 29.36
CA VAL A 187 -40.54 -35.01 28.42
C VAL A 187 -41.17 -36.36 28.11
N LEU A 188 -40.38 -37.40 27.92
CA LEU A 188 -40.87 -38.75 27.67
C LEU A 188 -41.65 -39.27 28.87
N TRP A 189 -41.14 -39.12 30.09
CA TRP A 189 -41.78 -39.53 31.32
C TRP A 189 -43.14 -38.86 31.52
N ARG A 190 -43.24 -37.59 31.24
CA ARG A 190 -44.50 -36.84 31.31
C ARG A 190 -45.45 -37.18 30.19
N ALA A 191 -44.99 -37.33 28.96
CA ALA A 191 -45.80 -37.64 27.79
C ALA A 191 -46.42 -39.05 27.90
N CYS A 192 -45.69 -39.96 28.46
CA CYS A 192 -46.18 -41.36 28.69
C CYS A 192 -46.93 -41.57 30.02
N HIS A 193 -47.28 -40.51 30.73
CA HIS A 193 -48.03 -40.63 32.05
C HIS A 193 -47.34 -41.54 33.06
N HIS A 194 -46.05 -41.52 33.14
CA HIS A 194 -45.23 -42.32 34.06
C HIS A 194 -45.25 -43.85 33.82
N THR A 195 -45.59 -44.24 32.59
CA THR A 195 -45.73 -45.67 32.25
C THR A 195 -44.58 -46.22 31.40
N ALA A 196 -43.75 -45.38 30.88
CA ALA A 196 -42.54 -45.74 30.09
C ALA A 196 -41.28 -45.64 30.95
N TYR A 197 -40.40 -46.66 30.87
CA TYR A 197 -39.07 -46.61 31.52
C TYR A 197 -37.95 -46.44 30.56
N LEU A 198 -37.11 -45.46 30.83
CA LEU A 198 -35.92 -45.14 30.04
C LEU A 198 -34.66 -45.59 30.75
N ARG A 199 -33.82 -46.31 30.04
CA ARG A 199 -32.46 -46.60 30.48
C ARG A 199 -31.49 -46.05 29.42
N SER A 200 -30.43 -45.39 29.82
CA SER A 200 -29.45 -44.82 28.94
C SER A 200 -28.03 -45.21 29.33
N SER A 201 -27.16 -45.27 28.33
CA SER A 201 -25.73 -45.45 28.49
C SER A 201 -25.00 -44.56 27.52
N ASP A 202 -23.91 -43.94 27.98
CA ASP A 202 -23.12 -43.07 27.16
C ASP A 202 -22.20 -43.89 26.25
N ILE A 203 -22.07 -43.45 24.99
CA ILE A 203 -21.11 -44.01 24.07
C ILE A 203 -19.74 -43.42 24.40
N GLU A 204 -18.76 -44.25 24.74
CA GLU A 204 -17.41 -43.83 25.12
C GLU A 204 -16.59 -43.39 23.93
N GLU A 205 -16.88 -43.94 22.74
CA GLU A 205 -16.20 -43.56 21.52
C GLU A 205 -16.71 -42.22 21.01
N ASP A 206 -15.78 -41.37 20.60
CA ASP A 206 -16.09 -40.11 19.91
C ASP A 206 -16.66 -40.41 18.53
N LEU A 207 -17.93 -40.11 18.33
CA LEU A 207 -18.63 -40.21 17.06
C LEU A 207 -18.48 -38.86 16.33
N GLU A 208 -18.16 -38.93 15.06
CA GLU A 208 -18.10 -37.73 14.21
C GLU A 208 -19.45 -37.50 13.51
N ASP A 209 -19.83 -36.24 13.34
CA ASP A 209 -20.98 -35.85 12.54
C ASP A 209 -20.61 -35.73 11.06
N GLU A 210 -21.58 -35.52 10.18
CA GLU A 210 -21.36 -35.30 8.76
C GLU A 210 -20.38 -34.12 8.46
N ASN A 211 -20.29 -33.20 9.40
CA ASN A 211 -19.41 -32.02 9.33
C ASN A 211 -18.02 -32.23 9.98
N TYR A 212 -17.61 -33.43 10.29
CA TYR A 212 -16.36 -33.76 11.02
C TYR A 212 -16.27 -33.20 12.46
N GLU A 213 -17.40 -32.78 13.04
CA GLU A 213 -17.44 -32.36 14.43
C GLU A 213 -17.63 -33.60 15.34
N THR A 214 -16.86 -33.66 16.41
CA THR A 214 -17.04 -34.70 17.42
C THR A 214 -18.34 -34.47 18.18
N VAL A 215 -19.24 -35.44 18.13
CA VAL A 215 -20.53 -35.39 18.80
C VAL A 215 -20.58 -36.49 19.83
N HIS A 216 -20.91 -36.10 21.04
CA HIS A 216 -21.18 -37.07 22.12
C HIS A 216 -22.63 -37.54 22.06
N LYS A 217 -22.82 -38.80 21.85
CA LYS A 217 -24.15 -39.44 21.78
C LYS A 217 -24.31 -40.46 22.88
N SER A 218 -25.56 -40.69 23.25
CA SER A 218 -25.92 -41.73 24.22
C SER A 218 -26.96 -42.67 23.62
N VAL A 219 -26.81 -43.94 23.88
CA VAL A 219 -27.81 -44.97 23.53
C VAL A 219 -28.84 -45.05 24.61
N PHE A 220 -30.11 -45.05 24.26
CA PHE A 220 -31.22 -45.21 25.18
C PHE A 220 -32.10 -46.36 24.76
N ILE A 221 -32.71 -47.01 25.75
CA ILE A 221 -33.71 -48.04 25.57
C ILE A 221 -34.95 -47.60 26.32
N VAL A 222 -36.10 -47.64 25.67
CA VAL A 222 -37.40 -47.31 26.26
C VAL A 222 -38.27 -48.56 26.31
N PHE A 223 -38.67 -48.93 27.47
CA PHE A 223 -39.63 -50.04 27.69
C PHE A 223 -41.02 -49.43 27.76
N TYR A 224 -41.97 -49.99 27.00
CA TYR A 224 -43.32 -49.53 26.94
C TYR A 224 -44.29 -50.75 26.75
N LYS A 225 -45.58 -50.52 27.02
CA LYS A 225 -46.61 -51.49 26.81
C LYS A 225 -47.77 -50.92 26.00
N GLY A 226 -48.06 -51.56 24.87
CA GLY A 226 -49.12 -51.17 23.95
C GLY A 226 -48.78 -50.25 22.78
N ASP A 227 -49.60 -50.39 21.73
CA ASP A 227 -49.28 -49.65 20.46
C ASP A 227 -49.50 -48.15 20.58
N ARG A 228 -50.39 -47.70 21.44
CA ARG A 228 -50.66 -46.31 21.71
C ARG A 228 -49.42 -45.63 22.32
N MET A 229 -48.77 -46.28 23.26
CA MET A 229 -47.55 -45.76 23.88
C MET A 229 -46.38 -45.77 22.89
N ARG A 230 -46.32 -46.77 22.01
CA ARG A 230 -45.32 -46.75 20.89
C ARG A 230 -45.43 -45.51 20.04
N SER A 231 -46.64 -45.13 19.61
CA SER A 231 -46.87 -43.94 18.82
C SER A 231 -46.46 -42.67 19.55
N ILE A 232 -46.69 -42.56 20.83
CA ILE A 232 -46.29 -41.38 21.65
C ILE A 232 -44.77 -41.32 21.78
N VAL A 233 -44.12 -42.44 22.06
CA VAL A 233 -42.65 -42.53 22.16
C VAL A 233 -42.00 -42.17 20.84
N GLU A 234 -42.49 -42.68 19.73
CA GLU A 234 -41.97 -42.35 18.37
C GLU A 234 -42.10 -40.86 18.09
N LYS A 235 -43.22 -40.23 18.41
CA LYS A 235 -43.42 -38.78 18.22
C LYS A 235 -42.49 -37.95 19.10
N VAL A 236 -42.28 -38.35 20.33
CA VAL A 236 -41.34 -37.64 21.23
C VAL A 236 -39.91 -37.80 20.72
N CYS A 237 -39.52 -38.98 20.24
CA CYS A 237 -38.21 -39.22 19.66
C CYS A 237 -37.98 -38.36 18.38
N ASP A 238 -38.99 -38.27 17.52
CA ASP A 238 -38.93 -37.44 16.34
C ASP A 238 -38.79 -35.94 16.70
N GLY A 239 -39.49 -35.48 17.74
CA GLY A 239 -39.41 -34.13 18.25
C GLY A 239 -37.98 -33.74 18.74
N PHE A 240 -37.28 -34.69 19.34
CA PHE A 240 -35.90 -34.52 19.81
C PHE A 240 -34.85 -34.91 18.78
N LYS A 241 -35.25 -35.30 17.57
CA LYS A 241 -34.36 -35.83 16.52
C LYS A 241 -33.52 -37.02 16.99
N ALA A 242 -34.07 -37.84 17.83
CA ALA A 242 -33.45 -39.07 18.22
C ALA A 242 -33.64 -40.14 17.12
N LYS A 243 -32.55 -40.80 16.77
CA LYS A 243 -32.58 -41.85 15.73
C LYS A 243 -33.01 -43.16 16.35
N LEU A 244 -34.15 -43.68 15.93
CA LEU A 244 -34.69 -44.98 16.42
C LEU A 244 -34.16 -46.11 15.56
N MET A 245 -33.70 -47.17 16.21
CA MET A 245 -33.24 -48.40 15.55
C MET A 245 -34.39 -49.42 15.54
N LYS A 246 -35.19 -49.42 14.48
CA LYS A 246 -36.39 -50.26 14.37
C LYS A 246 -36.12 -51.75 14.26
N ASN A 247 -34.95 -52.13 13.76
CA ASN A 247 -34.59 -53.51 13.47
C ASN A 247 -33.57 -54.11 14.47
N CYS A 248 -33.61 -53.72 15.72
CA CYS A 248 -32.73 -54.29 16.72
C CYS A 248 -33.05 -55.75 16.97
N PRO A 249 -32.09 -56.70 16.81
CA PRO A 249 -32.32 -58.12 17.07
C PRO A 249 -32.67 -58.33 18.54
N LYS A 250 -33.60 -59.24 18.80
CA LYS A 250 -34.08 -59.49 20.13
C LYS A 250 -33.25 -60.52 20.93
N THR A 251 -32.64 -61.47 20.24
CA THR A 251 -31.83 -62.53 20.88
C THR A 251 -30.33 -62.17 20.86
N PHE A 252 -29.62 -62.69 21.88
CA PHE A 252 -28.18 -62.44 21.99
C PHE A 252 -27.41 -63.01 20.82
N LYS A 253 -27.75 -64.20 20.33
CA LYS A 253 -27.11 -64.82 19.20
C LYS A 253 -27.29 -63.99 17.91
N GLU A 254 -28.48 -63.49 17.66
CA GLU A 254 -28.80 -62.65 16.53
C GLU A 254 -28.08 -61.30 16.63
N ARG A 255 -27.99 -60.71 17.84
CA ARG A 255 -27.19 -59.49 18.05
C ARG A 255 -25.71 -59.73 17.82
N GLN A 256 -25.15 -60.85 18.29
CA GLN A 256 -23.74 -61.19 18.03
C GLN A 256 -23.47 -61.39 16.54
N SER A 257 -24.36 -62.09 15.84
CA SER A 257 -24.26 -62.30 14.39
C SER A 257 -24.38 -60.95 13.65
N ALA A 258 -25.34 -60.10 14.03
CA ALA A 258 -25.51 -58.80 13.46
C ALA A 258 -24.28 -57.90 13.72
N ARG A 259 -23.70 -57.98 14.90
CA ARG A 259 -22.46 -57.26 15.25
C ARG A 259 -21.28 -57.71 14.43
N THR A 260 -21.13 -59.01 14.21
CA THR A 260 -20.07 -59.55 13.34
C THR A 260 -20.24 -59.10 11.89
N ASP A 261 -21.45 -59.10 11.37
CA ASP A 261 -21.77 -58.62 10.02
C ASP A 261 -21.54 -57.13 9.89
N VAL A 262 -21.93 -56.31 10.88
CA VAL A 262 -21.70 -54.87 10.89
C VAL A 262 -20.21 -54.53 10.94
N ARG A 263 -19.44 -55.24 11.76
CA ARG A 263 -18.00 -55.07 11.81
C ARG A 263 -17.31 -55.44 10.50
N ALA A 264 -17.75 -56.53 9.88
CA ALA A 264 -17.25 -56.90 8.55
C ALA A 264 -17.57 -55.82 7.52
N ARG A 265 -18.79 -55.30 7.49
CA ARG A 265 -19.20 -54.19 6.61
C ARG A 265 -18.45 -52.90 6.91
N LEU A 266 -18.21 -52.58 8.19
CA LEU A 266 -17.37 -51.42 8.58
C LEU A 266 -15.95 -51.57 8.07
N SER A 267 -15.34 -52.74 8.17
CA SER A 267 -14.01 -53.02 7.61
C SER A 267 -14.01 -52.86 6.10
N ASP A 268 -14.99 -53.40 5.43
CA ASP A 268 -15.13 -53.28 3.97
C ASP A 268 -15.32 -51.83 3.53
N LEU A 269 -16.21 -51.10 4.21
CA LEU A 269 -16.43 -49.67 3.93
C LEU A 269 -15.21 -48.83 4.23
N ASN A 270 -14.48 -49.11 5.30
CA ASN A 270 -13.23 -48.43 5.59
C ASN A 270 -12.19 -48.64 4.49
N THR A 271 -12.10 -49.85 4.00
CA THR A 271 -11.22 -50.18 2.84
C THR A 271 -11.66 -49.41 1.59
N VAL A 272 -12.96 -49.43 1.29
CA VAL A 272 -13.51 -48.69 0.11
C VAL A 272 -13.31 -47.20 0.25
N LEU A 273 -13.54 -46.63 1.44
CA LEU A 273 -13.26 -45.22 1.73
C LEU A 273 -11.78 -44.88 1.52
N GLY A 274 -10.88 -45.74 2.02
CA GLY A 274 -9.43 -45.57 1.80
C GLY A 274 -9.07 -45.58 0.33
N GLN A 275 -9.63 -46.51 -0.43
CA GLN A 275 -9.41 -46.59 -1.90
C GLN A 275 -9.98 -45.39 -2.63
N THR A 276 -11.17 -44.93 -2.24
CA THR A 276 -11.79 -43.75 -2.85
C THR A 276 -10.99 -42.52 -2.56
N LYS A 277 -10.52 -42.34 -1.32
CA LYS A 277 -9.66 -41.21 -0.94
C LYS A 277 -8.33 -41.25 -1.69
N GLU A 278 -7.72 -42.42 -1.84
CA GLU A 278 -6.49 -42.58 -2.60
C GLU A 278 -6.67 -42.26 -4.08
N HIS A 279 -7.77 -42.72 -4.65
CA HIS A 279 -8.11 -42.46 -6.05
C HIS A 279 -8.35 -40.94 -6.26
N ARG A 280 -9.12 -40.33 -5.39
CA ARG A 280 -9.34 -38.88 -5.39
C ARG A 280 -8.02 -38.12 -5.24
N PHE A 281 -7.14 -38.55 -4.34
CA PHE A 281 -5.83 -37.95 -4.17
C PHE A 281 -4.99 -38.05 -5.46
N ARG A 282 -4.97 -39.17 -6.14
CA ARG A 282 -4.25 -39.33 -7.39
C ARG A 282 -4.79 -38.42 -8.49
N VAL A 283 -6.11 -38.36 -8.64
CA VAL A 283 -6.76 -37.49 -9.61
C VAL A 283 -6.44 -36.03 -9.35
N LEU A 284 -6.57 -35.60 -8.09
CA LEU A 284 -6.23 -34.24 -7.71
C LEU A 284 -4.74 -33.93 -7.80
N GLN A 285 -3.88 -34.90 -7.53
CA GLN A 285 -2.44 -34.74 -7.71
C GLN A 285 -2.08 -34.54 -9.20
N ALA A 286 -2.67 -35.31 -10.08
CA ALA A 286 -2.49 -35.14 -11.52
C ALA A 286 -3.03 -33.80 -12.01
N ALA A 287 -4.17 -33.37 -11.49
CA ALA A 287 -4.73 -32.06 -11.77
C ALA A 287 -3.84 -30.94 -11.22
N ALA A 288 -3.28 -31.08 -10.02
CA ALA A 288 -2.40 -30.10 -9.41
C ALA A 288 -1.10 -29.86 -10.21
N ASN A 289 -0.57 -30.92 -10.82
CA ASN A 289 0.63 -30.81 -11.63
C ASN A 289 0.45 -29.91 -12.87
N ASN A 290 -0.77 -29.86 -13.40
CA ASN A 290 -1.08 -29.13 -14.63
C ASN A 290 -1.96 -27.88 -14.39
N HIS A 291 -2.47 -27.69 -13.19
CA HIS A 291 -3.44 -26.63 -12.87
C HIS A 291 -2.96 -25.25 -13.28
N ASN A 292 -1.76 -24.87 -12.89
CA ASN A 292 -1.22 -23.54 -13.19
C ASN A 292 -1.02 -23.33 -14.70
N ASN A 293 -0.61 -24.37 -15.41
CA ASN A 293 -0.48 -24.30 -16.85
C ASN A 293 -1.84 -24.09 -17.54
N TRP A 294 -2.84 -24.85 -17.16
CA TRP A 294 -4.20 -24.69 -17.67
C TRP A 294 -4.79 -23.33 -17.37
N LEU A 295 -4.63 -22.88 -16.14
CA LEU A 295 -5.13 -21.58 -15.72
C LEU A 295 -4.45 -20.45 -16.49
N ARG A 296 -3.14 -20.53 -16.68
CA ARG A 296 -2.38 -19.57 -17.51
C ARG A 296 -2.93 -19.51 -18.93
N GLN A 297 -3.09 -20.68 -19.57
CA GLN A 297 -3.61 -20.75 -20.93
C GLN A 297 -5.02 -20.17 -21.06
N VAL A 298 -5.91 -20.52 -20.15
CA VAL A 298 -7.27 -19.98 -20.12
C VAL A 298 -7.28 -18.46 -19.94
N ARG A 299 -6.49 -17.95 -19.03
CA ARG A 299 -6.40 -16.50 -18.80
C ARG A 299 -5.81 -15.75 -19.98
N MET A 300 -4.78 -16.28 -20.60
CA MET A 300 -4.19 -15.69 -21.81
C MET A 300 -5.19 -15.64 -22.96
N GLN A 301 -5.89 -16.72 -23.22
CA GLN A 301 -6.94 -16.78 -24.24
C GLN A 301 -8.07 -15.80 -23.97
N LYS A 302 -8.56 -15.76 -22.74
CA LYS A 302 -9.58 -14.82 -22.31
C LYS A 302 -9.16 -13.37 -22.51
N THR A 303 -7.91 -13.04 -22.16
CA THR A 303 -7.34 -11.70 -22.34
C THR A 303 -7.26 -11.33 -23.81
N VAL A 304 -6.85 -12.23 -24.67
CA VAL A 304 -6.82 -12.00 -26.13
C VAL A 304 -8.22 -11.67 -26.66
N TYR A 305 -9.23 -12.46 -26.30
CA TYR A 305 -10.60 -12.20 -26.76
C TYR A 305 -11.20 -10.94 -26.14
N HIS A 306 -10.83 -10.62 -24.92
CA HIS A 306 -11.25 -9.37 -24.28
C HIS A 306 -10.72 -8.15 -25.05
N HIS A 307 -9.48 -8.19 -25.51
CA HIS A 307 -8.90 -7.11 -26.31
C HIS A 307 -9.46 -7.11 -27.75
N LEU A 308 -9.79 -8.27 -28.32
CA LEU A 308 -10.47 -8.33 -29.61
C LEU A 308 -11.87 -7.69 -29.60
N ASN A 309 -12.55 -7.69 -28.46
CA ASN A 309 -13.82 -6.98 -28.29
C ASN A 309 -13.69 -5.45 -28.39
N LEU A 310 -12.49 -4.91 -28.19
CA LEU A 310 -12.23 -3.49 -28.36
C LEU A 310 -12.10 -3.07 -29.83
N PHE A 311 -11.97 -4.03 -30.75
CA PHE A 311 -11.82 -3.79 -32.16
C PHE A 311 -13.17 -3.59 -32.85
N THR A 312 -13.17 -2.86 -33.94
CA THR A 312 -14.33 -2.75 -34.81
C THR A 312 -14.08 -3.48 -36.16
N PHE A 313 -15.17 -3.86 -36.81
CA PHE A 313 -15.09 -4.37 -38.19
C PHE A 313 -15.05 -3.20 -39.18
N ASP A 314 -14.39 -3.40 -40.32
CA ASP A 314 -14.56 -2.49 -41.44
C ASP A 314 -15.95 -2.69 -42.07
N GLY A 315 -16.34 -1.81 -43.01
CA GLY A 315 -17.65 -1.87 -43.64
C GLY A 315 -17.96 -3.17 -44.42
N ILE A 316 -16.93 -3.98 -44.75
CA ILE A 316 -17.06 -5.26 -45.45
C ILE A 316 -17.07 -6.43 -44.45
N GLY A 317 -16.64 -6.21 -43.19
CA GLY A 317 -16.56 -7.24 -42.15
C GLY A 317 -15.45 -8.27 -42.33
N ARG A 318 -14.48 -8.01 -43.18
CA ARG A 318 -13.32 -8.85 -43.44
C ARG A 318 -12.10 -8.53 -42.62
N PHE A 319 -11.96 -7.25 -42.27
CA PHE A 319 -10.84 -6.73 -41.51
C PHE A 319 -11.29 -6.17 -40.18
N PHE A 320 -10.49 -6.41 -39.15
CA PHE A 320 -10.59 -5.71 -37.87
C PHE A 320 -9.79 -4.42 -37.92
N VAL A 321 -10.36 -3.36 -37.38
CA VAL A 321 -9.70 -2.08 -37.19
C VAL A 321 -9.62 -1.79 -35.71
N ALA A 322 -8.41 -1.48 -35.26
CA ALA A 322 -8.15 -1.10 -33.88
C ALA A 322 -7.32 0.18 -33.83
N GLU A 323 -7.56 0.96 -32.81
CA GLU A 323 -6.75 2.13 -32.50
C GLU A 323 -5.98 1.88 -31.21
N CYS A 324 -4.70 2.26 -31.20
CA CYS A 324 -3.84 1.97 -30.07
C CYS A 324 -2.78 3.04 -29.86
N TRP A 325 -2.28 3.11 -28.63
CA TRP A 325 -1.13 3.92 -28.27
C TRP A 325 0.11 3.03 -28.18
N VAL A 326 1.17 3.41 -28.86
CA VAL A 326 2.44 2.70 -28.88
C VAL A 326 3.59 3.66 -28.58
N PRO A 327 4.50 3.34 -27.65
CA PRO A 327 5.74 4.09 -27.48
C PRO A 327 6.58 4.06 -28.76
N VAL A 328 7.16 5.17 -29.15
CA VAL A 328 7.99 5.27 -30.35
C VAL A 328 9.13 4.26 -30.33
N VAL A 329 9.70 4.01 -29.17
CA VAL A 329 10.81 3.06 -28.98
C VAL A 329 10.41 1.62 -29.37
N HIS A 330 9.15 1.26 -29.18
CA HIS A 330 8.64 -0.10 -29.42
C HIS A 330 7.87 -0.26 -30.74
N LEU A 331 7.84 0.77 -31.57
CA LEU A 331 7.05 0.74 -32.79
C LEU A 331 7.50 -0.36 -33.76
N ASP A 332 8.81 -0.52 -33.92
CA ASP A 332 9.38 -1.58 -34.77
C ASP A 332 9.17 -2.97 -34.18
N ASP A 333 9.23 -3.10 -32.86
CA ASP A 333 8.96 -4.34 -32.16
C ASP A 333 7.50 -4.77 -32.33
N VAL A 334 6.57 -3.84 -32.31
CA VAL A 334 5.14 -4.09 -32.57
C VAL A 334 4.93 -4.56 -34.01
N ARG A 335 5.56 -3.93 -34.99
CA ARG A 335 5.49 -4.37 -36.39
C ARG A 335 6.04 -5.78 -36.58
N ALA A 336 7.18 -6.08 -35.96
CA ALA A 336 7.76 -7.42 -35.99
C ALA A 336 6.85 -8.47 -35.35
N ALA A 337 6.19 -8.14 -34.22
CA ALA A 337 5.23 -9.02 -33.58
C ALA A 337 3.99 -9.29 -34.44
N LEU A 338 3.49 -8.28 -35.14
CA LEU A 338 2.37 -8.41 -36.09
C LEU A 338 2.73 -9.29 -37.26
N GLU A 339 3.94 -9.17 -37.80
CA GLU A 339 4.43 -10.05 -38.88
C GLU A 339 4.52 -11.51 -38.43
N ARG A 340 5.05 -11.75 -37.22
CA ARG A 340 5.09 -13.12 -36.65
C ARG A 340 3.69 -13.70 -36.45
N GLY A 341 2.76 -12.90 -35.98
CA GLY A 341 1.37 -13.32 -35.81
C GLY A 341 0.71 -13.68 -37.14
N ALA A 342 0.97 -12.91 -38.18
CA ALA A 342 0.47 -13.18 -39.54
C ALA A 342 1.06 -14.48 -40.11
N GLU A 343 2.35 -14.72 -39.92
CA GLU A 343 3.01 -15.95 -40.34
C GLU A 343 2.43 -17.19 -39.64
N LEU A 344 2.22 -17.10 -38.30
CA LEU A 344 1.62 -18.17 -37.51
C LEU A 344 0.20 -18.51 -37.94
N SER A 345 -0.57 -17.55 -38.39
CA SER A 345 -1.95 -17.76 -38.88
C SER A 345 -2.02 -18.24 -40.30
N GLY A 346 -0.91 -18.18 -41.07
CA GLY A 346 -0.88 -18.51 -42.49
C GLY A 346 -1.61 -17.48 -43.36
N SER A 347 -1.83 -16.27 -42.87
CA SER A 347 -2.48 -15.21 -43.65
C SER A 347 -1.60 -14.73 -44.79
N THR A 348 -2.18 -14.54 -45.96
CA THR A 348 -1.50 -13.93 -47.11
C THR A 348 -1.45 -12.41 -47.06
N VAL A 349 -2.30 -11.79 -46.25
CA VAL A 349 -2.38 -10.36 -46.09
C VAL A 349 -1.60 -9.92 -44.83
N GLN A 350 -0.63 -9.06 -45.05
CA GLN A 350 0.16 -8.51 -43.91
C GLN A 350 -0.68 -7.48 -43.12
N PRO A 351 -0.59 -7.50 -41.77
CA PRO A 351 -1.19 -6.48 -40.95
C PRO A 351 -0.57 -5.11 -41.24
N VAL A 352 -1.39 -4.07 -41.18
CA VAL A 352 -0.98 -2.69 -41.44
C VAL A 352 -1.09 -1.90 -40.14
N LEU A 353 0.01 -1.26 -39.77
CA LEU A 353 0.05 -0.35 -38.63
C LEU A 353 0.37 1.06 -39.11
N ASN A 354 -0.64 1.91 -39.17
CA ASN A 354 -0.52 3.30 -39.63
C ASN A 354 -0.41 4.24 -38.42
N VAL A 355 0.54 5.17 -38.47
CA VAL A 355 0.62 6.25 -37.50
C VAL A 355 -0.37 7.34 -37.88
N LEU A 356 -1.28 7.67 -36.96
CA LEU A 356 -2.28 8.72 -37.14
C LEU A 356 -1.95 9.91 -36.23
N GLU A 357 -2.42 11.09 -36.65
CA GLU A 357 -2.43 12.28 -35.81
C GLU A 357 -3.77 12.40 -35.10
N THR A 358 -3.75 12.69 -33.82
CA THR A 358 -4.96 12.85 -33.01
C THR A 358 -4.81 14.08 -32.12
N PRO A 359 -5.90 14.82 -31.87
CA PRO A 359 -5.92 15.90 -30.88
C PRO A 359 -5.99 15.38 -29.44
N GLU A 360 -6.24 14.09 -29.23
CA GLU A 360 -6.31 13.49 -27.90
C GLU A 360 -4.94 13.49 -27.22
N GLU A 361 -4.94 13.70 -25.92
CA GLU A 361 -3.72 13.65 -25.12
C GLU A 361 -3.25 12.19 -24.97
N PRO A 362 -1.98 11.91 -25.28
CA PRO A 362 -1.43 10.57 -25.12
C PRO A 362 -1.35 10.13 -23.65
N PRO A 363 -1.37 8.83 -23.38
CA PRO A 363 -1.10 8.31 -22.03
C PRO A 363 0.35 8.56 -21.64
N THR A 364 0.59 8.69 -20.36
CA THR A 364 1.91 8.90 -19.78
C THR A 364 2.56 7.58 -19.45
N TYR A 365 3.66 7.28 -20.10
CA TYR A 365 4.47 6.10 -19.88
C TYR A 365 5.85 6.44 -19.33
N ASN A 366 6.11 6.11 -18.10
CA ASN A 366 7.42 6.23 -17.45
C ASN A 366 8.03 4.83 -17.33
N ARG A 367 9.19 4.63 -17.98
CA ARG A 367 9.91 3.35 -17.89
C ARG A 367 10.50 3.21 -16.51
N THR A 368 10.23 2.09 -15.86
CA THR A 368 10.71 1.78 -14.52
C THR A 368 11.36 0.40 -14.48
N ASN A 369 12.31 0.24 -13.58
CA ASN A 369 12.86 -1.05 -13.21
C ASN A 369 12.43 -1.39 -11.77
N LYS A 370 12.86 -2.51 -11.23
CA LYS A 370 12.49 -2.91 -9.88
C LYS A 370 12.93 -1.93 -8.79
N PHE A 371 14.01 -1.18 -9.01
CA PHE A 371 14.50 -0.16 -8.08
C PHE A 371 13.68 1.13 -8.17
N THR A 372 13.42 1.63 -9.37
CA THR A 372 12.73 2.89 -9.59
C THR A 372 11.21 2.78 -9.50
N ALA A 373 10.65 1.58 -9.64
CA ALA A 373 9.21 1.36 -9.63
C ALA A 373 8.52 1.86 -8.36
N VAL A 374 9.15 1.68 -7.21
CA VAL A 374 8.60 2.11 -5.92
C VAL A 374 8.53 3.64 -5.82
N PHE A 375 9.59 4.32 -6.25
CA PHE A 375 9.65 5.78 -6.27
C PHE A 375 8.67 6.38 -7.27
N GLN A 376 8.53 5.73 -8.42
CA GLN A 376 7.51 6.11 -9.40
C GLN A 376 6.10 5.93 -8.84
N GLY A 377 5.86 4.86 -8.09
CA GLY A 377 4.60 4.61 -7.40
C GLY A 377 4.26 5.70 -6.36
N ILE A 378 5.26 6.19 -5.63
CA ILE A 378 5.08 7.32 -4.70
C ILE A 378 4.63 8.58 -5.43
N VAL A 379 5.27 8.89 -6.55
CA VAL A 379 4.93 10.06 -7.37
C VAL A 379 3.54 9.91 -7.99
N ASP A 380 3.22 8.74 -8.53
CA ASP A 380 1.94 8.47 -9.17
C ASP A 380 0.76 8.46 -8.18
N SER A 381 1.02 8.22 -6.91
CA SER A 381 0.00 8.31 -5.86
C SER A 381 -0.52 9.73 -5.64
N TYR A 382 0.29 10.74 -5.89
CA TYR A 382 -0.13 12.14 -5.89
C TYR A 382 -0.99 12.47 -7.12
N GLY A 383 -0.58 12.00 -8.27
CA GLY A 383 -1.25 12.19 -9.56
C GLY A 383 -0.36 11.68 -10.68
N ILE A 384 -0.96 11.26 -11.77
CA ILE A 384 -0.21 10.79 -12.93
C ILE A 384 0.21 12.00 -13.76
N ALA A 385 1.48 12.06 -14.11
CA ALA A 385 2.04 13.16 -14.88
C ALA A 385 1.27 13.42 -16.18
N SER A 386 1.16 14.67 -16.57
CA SER A 386 0.74 15.03 -17.92
C SER A 386 1.74 14.51 -18.95
N TYR A 387 1.31 14.34 -20.19
CA TYR A 387 2.18 13.83 -21.25
C TYR A 387 3.45 14.68 -21.40
N ARG A 388 4.59 14.04 -21.32
CA ARG A 388 5.94 14.66 -21.42
C ARG A 388 6.25 15.69 -20.33
N GLU A 389 5.53 15.70 -19.25
CA GLU A 389 5.86 16.51 -18.08
C GLU A 389 7.10 15.96 -17.37
N LEU A 390 7.86 16.85 -16.72
CA LEU A 390 9.02 16.43 -15.93
C LEU A 390 8.63 15.48 -14.81
N ASN A 391 9.23 14.30 -14.80
CA ASN A 391 9.00 13.29 -13.80
C ASN A 391 9.80 13.58 -12.53
N PRO A 392 9.17 13.76 -11.36
CA PRO A 392 9.89 13.99 -10.12
C PRO A 392 10.53 12.73 -9.51
N ALA A 393 10.23 11.54 -10.00
CA ALA A 393 10.73 10.30 -9.43
C ALA A 393 12.26 10.19 -9.34
N PRO A 394 13.07 10.61 -10.35
CA PRO A 394 14.52 10.59 -10.23
C PRO A 394 15.05 11.44 -9.07
N PHE A 395 14.41 12.54 -8.79
CA PHE A 395 14.78 13.43 -7.69
C PHE A 395 14.28 12.89 -6.34
N THR A 396 13.14 12.23 -6.35
CA THR A 396 12.57 11.59 -5.16
C THR A 396 13.43 10.45 -4.63
N ILE A 397 14.18 9.77 -5.49
CA ILE A 397 15.11 8.71 -5.08
C ILE A 397 16.11 9.19 -4.01
N ILE A 398 16.56 10.43 -4.12
CA ILE A 398 17.51 11.03 -3.18
C ILE A 398 16.79 11.85 -2.11
N SER A 399 15.83 12.68 -2.49
CA SER A 399 15.18 13.61 -1.58
C SER A 399 14.28 12.95 -0.55
N PHE A 400 13.57 11.90 -0.92
CA PHE A 400 12.65 11.22 -0.02
C PHE A 400 13.38 10.51 1.15
N PRO A 401 14.41 9.69 0.91
CA PRO A 401 15.20 9.13 2.00
C PRO A 401 15.90 10.18 2.85
N PHE A 402 16.36 11.28 2.26
CA PHE A 402 17.00 12.38 2.99
C PHE A 402 16.03 13.05 3.97
N ILE A 403 14.84 13.42 3.51
CA ILE A 403 13.81 14.03 4.35
C ILE A 403 13.37 13.05 5.46
N PHE A 404 13.16 11.79 5.12
CA PHE A 404 12.87 10.75 6.10
C PHE A 404 13.99 10.66 7.16
N ALA A 405 15.24 10.66 6.74
CA ALA A 405 16.38 10.58 7.64
C ALA A 405 16.49 11.80 8.57
N CYS A 406 16.18 12.99 8.07
CA CYS A 406 16.16 14.20 8.91
C CYS A 406 15.14 14.10 10.05
N MET A 407 14.02 13.43 9.81
CA MET A 407 12.99 13.21 10.82
C MET A 407 13.30 12.02 11.74
N PHE A 408 13.89 10.96 11.19
CA PHE A 408 14.13 9.70 11.91
C PHE A 408 15.52 9.61 12.56
N GLY A 409 16.38 10.57 12.35
CA GLY A 409 17.81 10.63 12.67
C GLY A 409 18.28 9.99 13.98
N ASP A 410 18.46 8.69 13.97
CA ASP A 410 19.09 7.92 15.04
C ASP A 410 19.97 6.83 14.41
N LEU A 411 21.21 6.75 14.83
CA LEU A 411 22.17 5.81 14.27
C LEU A 411 21.77 4.35 14.54
N GLY A 412 21.34 4.05 15.76
CA GLY A 412 20.95 2.68 16.12
C GLY A 412 19.69 2.20 15.40
N HIS A 413 18.65 3.02 15.36
CA HIS A 413 17.41 2.72 14.65
C HIS A 413 17.64 2.67 13.14
N GLY A 414 18.50 3.54 12.62
CA GLY A 414 18.91 3.52 11.22
C GLY A 414 19.66 2.24 10.83
N ILE A 415 20.51 1.72 11.68
CA ILE A 415 21.20 0.43 11.47
C ILE A 415 20.20 -0.72 11.45
N LEU A 416 19.24 -0.75 12.37
CA LEU A 416 18.20 -1.79 12.38
C LEU A 416 17.37 -1.78 11.09
N MET A 417 16.97 -0.61 10.63
CA MET A 417 16.22 -0.45 9.37
C MET A 417 17.07 -0.86 8.16
N PHE A 418 18.32 -0.47 8.14
CA PHE A 418 19.27 -0.85 7.10
C PHE A 418 19.47 -2.36 7.02
N LEU A 419 19.61 -3.04 8.15
CA LEU A 419 19.75 -4.49 8.19
C LEU A 419 18.50 -5.21 7.69
N ALA A 420 17.31 -4.71 8.05
CA ALA A 420 16.06 -5.25 7.55
C ALA A 420 15.94 -5.09 6.02
N GLY A 421 16.23 -3.92 5.50
CA GLY A 421 16.26 -3.66 4.06
C GLY A 421 17.28 -4.49 3.31
N LEU A 422 18.47 -4.64 3.87
CA LEU A 422 19.54 -5.46 3.31
C LEU A 422 19.15 -6.94 3.26
N TYR A 423 18.51 -7.45 4.31
CA TYR A 423 18.00 -8.81 4.32
C TYR A 423 17.00 -9.06 3.19
N PHE A 424 16.04 -8.17 3.00
CA PHE A 424 15.06 -8.29 1.91
C PHE A 424 15.71 -8.23 0.52
N VAL A 425 16.67 -7.37 0.34
CA VAL A 425 17.37 -7.22 -0.96
C VAL A 425 18.26 -8.41 -1.28
N LEU A 426 19.04 -8.90 -0.32
CA LEU A 426 19.94 -10.05 -0.52
C LEU A 426 19.19 -11.37 -0.71
N ARG A 427 18.06 -11.54 -0.03
CA ARG A 427 17.21 -12.72 -0.10
C ARG A 427 16.01 -12.57 -1.06
N GLU A 428 16.07 -11.63 -1.95
CA GLU A 428 14.98 -11.29 -2.87
C GLU A 428 14.49 -12.51 -3.67
N LYS A 429 15.39 -13.26 -4.29
CA LYS A 429 15.02 -14.44 -5.09
C LYS A 429 14.36 -15.52 -4.26
N ASN A 430 14.90 -15.83 -3.10
CA ASN A 430 14.35 -16.85 -2.21
C ASN A 430 12.96 -16.47 -1.67
N LEU A 431 12.76 -15.20 -1.36
CA LEU A 431 11.48 -14.69 -0.86
C LEU A 431 10.41 -14.64 -1.95
N ILE A 432 10.77 -14.32 -3.18
CA ILE A 432 9.88 -14.41 -4.34
C ILE A 432 9.47 -15.87 -4.59
N ASP A 433 10.42 -16.80 -4.51
CA ASP A 433 10.18 -18.22 -4.74
C ASP A 433 9.24 -18.83 -3.69
N ARG A 434 9.28 -18.35 -2.45
CA ARG A 434 8.37 -18.79 -1.38
C ARG A 434 6.93 -18.36 -1.57
N ASN A 435 6.67 -17.35 -2.37
CA ASN A 435 5.34 -16.81 -2.67
C ASN A 435 4.48 -16.62 -1.42
N ILE A 436 4.97 -15.83 -0.48
CA ILE A 436 4.28 -15.53 0.77
C ILE A 436 3.11 -14.58 0.47
N LYS A 437 1.89 -14.98 0.84
CA LYS A 437 0.65 -14.24 0.56
C LYS A 437 0.23 -13.27 1.66
N ASP A 438 1.06 -13.06 2.68
CA ASP A 438 0.77 -12.12 3.76
C ASP A 438 0.80 -10.68 3.23
N GLU A 439 -0.26 -9.91 3.48
CA GLU A 439 -0.38 -8.51 3.03
C GLU A 439 0.72 -7.62 3.64
N ILE A 440 0.99 -7.77 4.92
CA ILE A 440 2.02 -6.99 5.62
C ILE A 440 3.39 -7.29 5.03
N PHE A 441 3.72 -8.54 4.84
CA PHE A 441 4.96 -8.96 4.22
C PHE A 441 5.08 -8.44 2.78
N SER A 442 4.03 -8.52 1.99
CA SER A 442 4.00 -8.02 0.61
C SER A 442 4.26 -6.51 0.55
N MET A 443 3.68 -5.75 1.47
CA MET A 443 3.88 -4.31 1.56
C MET A 443 5.34 -3.97 1.89
N PHE A 444 5.92 -4.58 2.91
CA PHE A 444 7.32 -4.35 3.27
C PHE A 444 8.30 -4.86 2.21
N PHE A 445 8.03 -6.00 1.62
CA PHE A 445 8.86 -6.55 0.56
C PHE A 445 8.82 -5.69 -0.72
N GLY A 446 7.64 -5.17 -1.07
CA GLY A 446 7.51 -4.22 -2.18
C GLY A 446 8.31 -2.93 -1.98
N GLY A 447 8.42 -2.46 -0.74
CA GLY A 447 9.20 -1.28 -0.38
C GLY A 447 10.66 -1.54 0.03
N ARG A 448 11.22 -2.69 -0.27
CA ARG A 448 12.56 -3.09 0.21
C ARG A 448 13.68 -2.10 -0.14
N TYR A 449 13.68 -1.55 -1.33
CA TYR A 449 14.70 -0.57 -1.76
C TYR A 449 14.56 0.77 -1.05
N ILE A 450 13.33 1.23 -0.84
CA ILE A 450 13.07 2.42 -0.02
C ILE A 450 13.56 2.22 1.41
N ILE A 451 13.25 1.09 2.03
CA ILE A 451 13.68 0.76 3.39
C ILE A 451 15.20 0.76 3.49
N LEU A 452 15.89 0.16 2.52
CA LEU A 452 17.34 0.15 2.46
C LEU A 452 17.91 1.57 2.40
N LEU A 453 17.41 2.40 1.49
CA LEU A 453 17.89 3.78 1.35
C LEU A 453 17.56 4.65 2.57
N MET A 454 16.37 4.51 3.13
CA MET A 454 15.99 5.20 4.36
C MET A 454 16.91 4.81 5.52
N GLY A 455 17.25 3.54 5.63
CA GLY A 455 18.21 3.05 6.62
C GLY A 455 19.60 3.66 6.46
N ILE A 456 20.12 3.71 5.25
CA ILE A 456 21.44 4.32 4.94
C ILE A 456 21.46 5.80 5.30
N PHE A 457 20.47 6.54 4.84
CA PHE A 457 20.39 7.98 5.13
C PHE A 457 20.12 8.26 6.62
N SER A 458 19.38 7.38 7.30
CA SER A 458 19.17 7.51 8.76
C SER A 458 20.45 7.28 9.55
N ILE A 459 21.32 6.39 9.12
CA ILE A 459 22.66 6.23 9.70
C ILE A 459 23.44 7.53 9.55
N HIS A 460 23.43 8.13 8.38
CA HIS A 460 24.10 9.41 8.15
C HIS A 460 23.54 10.51 9.06
N ALA A 461 22.21 10.64 9.11
CA ALA A 461 21.56 11.64 9.97
C ALA A 461 21.84 11.40 11.46
N GLY A 462 21.90 10.15 11.88
CA GLY A 462 22.26 9.77 13.25
C GLY A 462 23.69 10.16 13.61
N ILE A 463 24.62 10.04 12.67
CA ILE A 463 26.00 10.52 12.86
C ILE A 463 26.03 12.05 13.01
N ILE A 464 25.27 12.77 12.18
CA ILE A 464 25.17 14.24 12.22
C ILE A 464 24.55 14.71 13.54
N TYR A 465 23.51 14.06 14.01
CA TYR A 465 22.89 14.41 15.30
C TYR A 465 23.65 13.85 16.51
N ASN A 466 24.63 13.00 16.25
CA ASN A 466 25.41 12.29 17.27
C ASN A 466 24.51 11.64 18.32
N ASP A 467 23.55 10.87 17.85
CA ASP A 467 22.55 10.17 18.66
C ASP A 467 22.48 8.70 18.26
N MET A 468 22.67 7.82 19.22
CA MET A 468 22.50 6.39 19.08
C MET A 468 21.82 5.85 20.35
N PHE A 469 20.55 5.45 20.21
CA PHE A 469 19.72 4.99 21.34
C PHE A 469 19.75 5.97 22.53
N ALA A 470 19.64 7.26 22.25
CA ALA A 470 19.70 8.37 23.20
C ALA A 470 21.09 8.63 23.84
N LYS A 471 22.14 8.07 23.27
CA LYS A 471 23.53 8.32 23.74
C LYS A 471 24.38 8.88 22.60
N SER A 472 25.31 9.74 22.96
CA SER A 472 26.26 10.36 22.02
C SER A 472 27.59 9.66 22.02
N PHE A 473 28.29 9.71 20.87
CA PHE A 473 29.66 9.23 20.75
C PHE A 473 30.66 10.37 20.90
N ASN A 474 31.73 10.12 21.63
CA ASN A 474 32.85 11.00 21.72
C ASN A 474 34.09 10.38 21.04
N ILE A 475 34.14 10.47 19.71
CA ILE A 475 35.22 9.89 18.91
C ILE A 475 36.38 10.88 18.76
N PHE A 476 36.05 12.16 18.51
CA PHE A 476 37.03 13.20 18.18
C PHE A 476 37.35 14.13 19.33
N GLY A 477 36.80 13.92 20.49
CA GLY A 477 36.95 14.81 21.61
C GLY A 477 36.01 16.02 21.58
N THR A 478 35.62 16.49 22.74
CA THR A 478 34.75 17.65 22.86
C THR A 478 35.56 18.96 22.85
N SER A 479 35.05 20.00 22.19
CA SER A 479 35.55 21.37 22.25
C SER A 479 35.02 22.18 23.45
N TRP A 480 34.09 21.59 24.19
CA TRP A 480 33.48 22.22 25.35
C TRP A 480 34.12 21.73 26.65
N LEU A 481 34.32 22.62 27.61
CA LEU A 481 34.74 22.26 28.95
C LEU A 481 33.55 22.11 29.89
N ASN A 482 33.59 21.11 30.71
CA ASN A 482 32.72 21.04 31.87
C ASN A 482 33.12 22.10 32.89
N PRO A 483 32.30 23.10 33.17
CA PRO A 483 32.67 24.17 34.12
C PRO A 483 32.71 23.70 35.57
N TYR A 484 32.19 22.50 35.82
CA TYR A 484 32.11 21.97 37.20
C TYR A 484 33.34 21.10 37.55
N SER A 485 33.88 21.24 38.71
CA SER A 485 35.01 20.43 39.18
C SER A 485 34.55 19.01 39.53
N GLN A 486 35.48 18.06 39.45
CA GLN A 486 35.20 16.68 39.81
C GLN A 486 34.77 16.49 41.27
N THR A 487 35.26 17.32 42.18
CA THR A 487 34.87 17.32 43.59
C THR A 487 33.44 17.83 43.79
N GLU A 488 33.02 18.89 43.09
CA GLU A 488 31.63 19.37 43.07
C GLU A 488 30.67 18.33 42.52
N LEU A 489 30.99 17.71 41.39
CA LEU A 489 30.19 16.64 40.81
C LEU A 489 30.04 15.45 41.76
N SER A 490 31.13 15.01 42.42
CA SER A 490 31.07 13.89 43.37
C SER A 490 30.20 14.23 44.59
N THR A 491 30.30 15.45 45.10
CA THR A 491 29.46 15.92 46.20
C THR A 491 27.98 15.95 45.79
N TRP A 492 27.67 16.38 44.59
CA TRP A 492 26.32 16.43 44.08
C TRP A 492 25.74 15.04 43.81
N ILE A 493 26.55 14.11 43.31
CA ILE A 493 26.14 12.71 43.10
C ILE A 493 25.74 12.09 44.44
N ASN A 494 26.59 12.28 45.50
CA ASN A 494 26.28 11.77 46.82
C ASN A 494 24.98 12.39 47.40
N GLN A 495 24.75 13.66 47.18
CA GLN A 495 23.51 14.33 47.59
C GLN A 495 22.30 13.82 46.77
N SER A 496 22.46 13.56 45.48
CA SER A 496 21.38 13.07 44.60
C SER A 496 21.01 11.61 44.88
N GLU A 497 21.98 10.77 45.30
CA GLU A 497 21.68 9.41 45.79
C GLU A 497 20.78 9.45 47.03
N HIS A 498 21.02 10.35 47.96
CA HIS A 498 20.15 10.55 49.11
C HIS A 498 18.78 11.13 48.74
N ALA A 499 18.70 11.93 47.70
CA ALA A 499 17.47 12.61 47.28
C ALA A 499 16.72 11.89 46.16
N LYS A 500 17.28 10.83 45.55
CA LYS A 500 16.77 10.13 44.37
C LYS A 500 16.43 11.05 43.19
N LYS A 501 17.17 12.15 43.07
CA LYS A 501 16.99 13.11 41.95
C LYS A 501 18.10 12.93 40.94
N GLU A 502 17.71 12.91 39.65
CA GLU A 502 18.68 13.01 38.56
C GLU A 502 19.31 14.39 38.57
N MET A 503 20.65 14.46 38.51
CA MET A 503 21.34 15.73 38.38
C MET A 503 21.57 16.04 36.91
N LEU A 504 21.00 17.15 36.50
CA LEU A 504 21.20 17.74 35.18
C LEU A 504 22.14 18.94 35.32
N ILE A 505 23.06 19.08 34.41
CA ILE A 505 24.09 20.12 34.39
C ILE A 505 23.75 21.12 33.31
N GLU A 506 23.55 22.37 33.65
CA GLU A 506 23.37 23.45 32.69
C GLU A 506 24.75 23.90 32.16
N ILE A 507 24.90 23.89 30.84
CA ILE A 507 26.10 24.30 30.11
C ILE A 507 25.86 25.68 29.51
N ASN A 508 26.54 26.70 30.01
CA ASN A 508 26.49 28.03 29.47
C ASN A 508 27.61 28.23 28.42
N PRO A 509 27.29 28.66 27.17
CA PRO A 509 28.27 28.85 26.12
C PRO A 509 29.36 29.90 26.45
N GLU A 510 29.09 30.85 27.28
CA GLU A 510 30.03 31.96 27.57
C GLU A 510 31.35 31.49 28.19
N TYR A 511 31.30 30.52 29.11
CA TYR A 511 32.48 30.04 29.82
C TYR A 511 32.81 28.57 29.63
N SER A 512 31.94 27.82 28.97
CA SER A 512 32.16 26.40 28.75
C SER A 512 32.81 26.10 27.41
N TYR A 513 32.68 26.99 26.41
CA TYR A 513 33.21 26.79 25.10
C TYR A 513 34.71 27.09 25.02
N GLN A 514 35.50 26.13 24.61
CA GLN A 514 36.93 26.28 24.32
C GLN A 514 37.21 26.18 22.83
N HIS A 515 37.88 27.16 22.24
CA HIS A 515 38.17 27.20 20.81
C HIS A 515 39.53 26.61 20.43
N ALA A 516 40.29 26.06 21.38
CA ALA A 516 41.69 25.67 21.15
C ALA A 516 41.89 24.65 20.03
N ASP A 517 40.99 23.68 19.90
CA ASP A 517 41.05 22.58 18.93
C ASP A 517 39.97 22.67 17.82
N GLY A 518 39.23 23.76 17.75
CA GLY A 518 38.12 23.92 16.80
C GLY A 518 36.83 23.17 17.23
N PRO A 519 35.74 23.30 16.48
CA PRO A 519 34.49 22.62 16.78
C PRO A 519 34.59 21.12 16.55
N TYR A 520 33.67 20.35 17.15
CA TYR A 520 33.56 18.91 16.91
C TYR A 520 33.40 18.65 15.42
N PRO A 521 34.25 17.79 14.80
CA PRO A 521 34.34 17.70 13.34
C PRO A 521 33.07 17.22 12.65
N PHE A 522 32.34 16.28 13.28
CA PHE A 522 31.13 15.69 12.70
C PHE A 522 29.96 15.70 13.68
N GLY A 523 28.98 16.49 13.41
CA GLY A 523 27.70 16.49 14.13
C GLY A 523 27.73 17.31 15.42
N VAL A 524 26.82 17.00 16.29
CA VAL A 524 26.61 17.68 17.57
C VAL A 524 27.69 17.25 18.57
N ASP A 525 28.19 18.20 19.35
CA ASP A 525 29.21 17.92 20.37
C ASP A 525 28.63 16.98 21.46
N PRO A 526 29.34 15.92 21.85
CA PRO A 526 28.85 14.95 22.82
C PRO A 526 28.59 15.50 24.21
N ILE A 527 29.13 16.66 24.56
CA ILE A 527 28.87 17.30 25.85
C ILE A 527 27.39 17.62 26.09
N TRP A 528 26.64 17.85 25.02
CA TRP A 528 25.23 18.13 25.10
C TRP A 528 24.40 16.96 25.63
N ASN A 529 24.94 15.75 25.62
CA ASN A 529 24.24 14.58 26.18
C ASN A 529 24.04 14.69 27.70
N ILE A 530 24.92 15.38 28.39
CA ILE A 530 24.81 15.59 29.82
C ILE A 530 24.19 16.94 30.22
N ALA A 531 23.91 17.81 29.25
CA ALA A 531 23.42 19.14 29.49
C ALA A 531 21.90 19.18 29.75
N GLU A 532 21.46 19.92 30.74
CA GLU A 532 20.02 20.21 30.98
C GLU A 532 19.43 21.02 29.84
N ASN A 533 20.17 21.97 29.32
CA ASN A 533 19.75 22.86 28.22
C ASN A 533 19.95 22.26 26.83
N LYS A 534 20.17 20.95 26.71
CA LYS A 534 20.27 20.21 25.45
C LYS A 534 19.07 20.49 24.55
N LEU A 535 17.88 20.48 25.11
CA LEU A 535 16.64 20.66 24.34
C LEU A 535 16.59 22.04 23.69
N ASN A 536 16.96 23.10 24.39
CA ASN A 536 17.01 24.47 23.86
C ASN A 536 17.97 24.59 22.68
N PHE A 537 19.14 24.00 22.80
CA PHE A 537 20.14 23.97 21.74
C PHE A 537 19.65 23.18 20.51
N LEU A 538 19.14 21.98 20.72
CA LEU A 538 18.66 21.13 19.63
C LEU A 538 17.42 21.73 18.93
N ASN A 539 16.51 22.35 19.66
CA ASN A 539 15.37 23.06 19.07
C ASN A 539 15.82 24.13 18.08
N SER A 540 16.73 25.00 18.51
CA SER A 540 17.24 26.05 17.63
C SER A 540 17.94 25.50 16.39
N MET A 541 18.84 24.53 16.57
CA MET A 541 19.58 23.92 15.49
C MET A 541 18.68 23.21 14.47
N LYS A 542 17.83 22.31 14.95
CA LYS A 542 16.95 21.51 14.09
C LYS A 542 15.91 22.35 13.38
N MET A 543 15.36 23.35 14.03
CA MET A 543 14.40 24.28 13.43
C MET A 543 15.01 25.05 12.26
N LYS A 544 16.20 25.59 12.44
CA LYS A 544 16.92 26.32 11.39
C LYS A 544 17.33 25.40 10.22
N LEU A 545 17.80 24.20 10.53
CA LEU A 545 18.09 23.20 9.50
C LEU A 545 16.85 22.82 8.71
N SER A 546 15.72 22.65 9.36
CA SER A 546 14.44 22.35 8.74
C SER A 546 14.01 23.45 7.78
N VAL A 547 14.13 24.70 8.17
CA VAL A 547 13.81 25.85 7.33
C VAL A 547 14.72 25.90 6.09
N ILE A 548 16.03 25.70 6.27
CA ILE A 548 16.98 25.70 5.15
C ILE A 548 16.66 24.57 4.17
N ALA A 549 16.48 23.35 4.67
CA ALA A 549 16.15 22.19 3.83
C ALA A 549 14.83 22.40 3.07
N GLY A 550 13.83 22.93 3.74
CA GLY A 550 12.52 23.22 3.15
C GLY A 550 12.57 24.25 2.03
N ILE A 551 13.23 25.36 2.29
CA ILE A 551 13.38 26.42 1.30
C ILE A 551 14.23 25.94 0.11
N ALA A 552 15.28 25.17 0.35
CA ALA A 552 16.09 24.57 -0.72
C ALA A 552 15.25 23.64 -1.62
N GLN A 553 14.41 22.80 -1.03
CA GLN A 553 13.55 21.90 -1.78
C GLN A 553 12.48 22.66 -2.59
N MET A 554 11.82 23.64 -2.00
CA MET A 554 10.85 24.47 -2.71
C MET A 554 11.48 25.27 -3.86
N THR A 555 12.66 25.82 -3.67
CA THR A 555 13.41 26.51 -4.71
C THR A 555 13.76 25.57 -5.86
N PHE A 556 14.18 24.35 -5.53
CA PHE A 556 14.45 23.34 -6.54
C PHE A 556 13.19 22.97 -7.33
N GLY A 557 12.03 22.85 -6.65
CA GLY A 557 10.74 22.65 -7.31
C GLY A 557 10.39 23.77 -8.30
N VAL A 558 10.61 25.02 -7.93
CA VAL A 558 10.40 26.17 -8.82
C VAL A 558 11.36 26.15 -10.02
N ILE A 559 12.61 25.77 -9.81
CA ILE A 559 13.58 25.60 -10.91
C ILE A 559 13.14 24.50 -11.88
N LEU A 560 12.60 23.40 -11.36
CA LEU A 560 12.06 22.32 -12.20
C LEU A 560 10.88 22.78 -13.05
N SER A 561 10.05 23.70 -12.54
CA SER A 561 8.99 24.29 -13.34
C SER A 561 9.51 25.06 -14.56
N PHE A 562 10.67 25.71 -14.42
CA PHE A 562 11.36 26.37 -15.57
C PHE A 562 11.69 25.38 -16.69
N PHE A 563 12.19 24.20 -16.33
CA PHE A 563 12.49 23.15 -17.31
C PHE A 563 11.25 22.66 -18.03
N ASN A 564 10.12 22.54 -17.34
CA ASN A 564 8.84 22.23 -17.97
C ASN A 564 8.42 23.30 -18.97
N TYR A 565 8.44 24.55 -18.57
CA TYR A 565 8.07 25.65 -19.45
C TYR A 565 8.99 25.77 -20.68
N ARG A 566 10.28 25.54 -20.50
CA ARG A 566 11.25 25.51 -21.59
C ARG A 566 11.00 24.37 -22.57
N PHE A 567 10.69 23.19 -22.06
CA PHE A 567 10.39 22.03 -22.90
C PHE A 567 9.12 22.22 -23.72
N PHE A 568 8.06 22.77 -23.12
CA PHE A 568 6.80 23.08 -23.82
C PHE A 568 6.86 24.37 -24.63
N LYS A 569 7.99 25.07 -24.68
CA LYS A 569 8.22 26.30 -25.41
C LYS A 569 7.24 27.43 -25.07
N SER A 570 6.80 27.48 -23.82
CA SER A 570 5.90 28.50 -23.31
C SER A 570 6.69 29.68 -22.74
N LYS A 571 7.05 30.63 -23.59
CA LYS A 571 7.81 31.81 -23.16
C LYS A 571 7.03 32.72 -22.22
N ILE A 572 5.73 32.81 -22.40
CA ILE A 572 4.87 33.62 -21.51
C ILE A 572 4.88 33.09 -20.06
N ASP A 573 4.84 31.78 -19.88
CA ASP A 573 4.91 31.19 -18.55
C ASP A 573 6.28 31.46 -17.90
N ILE A 574 7.35 31.45 -18.65
CA ILE A 574 8.67 31.77 -18.13
C ILE A 574 8.70 33.21 -17.60
N TYR A 575 8.25 34.18 -18.41
CA TYR A 575 8.32 35.58 -18.03
C TYR A 575 7.30 36.02 -16.99
N THR A 576 6.13 35.48 -16.98
CA THR A 576 5.04 35.91 -16.11
C THR A 576 4.82 35.01 -14.87
N VAL A 577 5.31 33.79 -14.87
CA VAL A 577 5.13 32.87 -13.79
C VAL A 577 6.46 32.50 -13.13
N PHE A 578 7.42 31.99 -13.89
CA PHE A 578 8.68 31.52 -13.31
C PHE A 578 9.54 32.63 -12.72
N ILE A 579 9.82 33.68 -13.49
CA ILE A 579 10.68 34.78 -13.03
C ILE A 579 10.08 35.49 -11.81
N PRO A 580 8.78 35.87 -11.79
CA PRO A 580 8.17 36.41 -10.59
C PRO A 580 8.20 35.49 -9.38
N GLN A 581 7.94 34.22 -9.56
CA GLN A 581 7.99 33.22 -8.49
C GLN A 581 9.40 33.09 -7.92
N MET A 582 10.39 33.02 -8.76
CA MET A 582 11.78 32.88 -8.35
C MET A 582 12.28 34.16 -7.64
N LEU A 583 11.92 35.34 -8.14
CA LEU A 583 12.24 36.60 -7.45
C LEU A 583 11.57 36.70 -6.08
N PHE A 584 10.31 36.33 -5.98
CA PHE A 584 9.60 36.32 -4.70
C PHE A 584 10.28 35.37 -3.69
N MET A 585 10.59 34.18 -4.12
CA MET A 585 11.29 33.20 -3.30
C MET A 585 12.66 33.71 -2.85
N THR A 586 13.44 34.26 -3.78
CA THR A 586 14.80 34.76 -3.50
C THR A 586 14.78 35.95 -2.55
N CYS A 587 13.92 36.93 -2.79
CA CYS A 587 13.92 38.15 -2.00
C CYS A 587 13.51 37.94 -0.55
N ILE A 588 12.68 36.94 -0.26
CA ILE A 588 12.18 36.70 1.10
C ILE A 588 12.86 35.47 1.73
N PHE A 589 12.67 34.32 1.14
CA PHE A 589 13.02 33.04 1.79
C PHE A 589 14.49 32.68 1.65
N ILE A 590 15.08 32.86 0.48
CA ILE A 590 16.52 32.61 0.30
C ILE A 590 17.34 33.62 1.07
N TYR A 591 16.87 34.87 1.16
CA TYR A 591 17.48 35.87 2.02
C TYR A 591 17.45 35.46 3.50
N LEU A 592 16.33 34.93 3.98
CA LEU A 592 16.22 34.37 5.33
C LEU A 592 17.21 33.21 5.55
N CYS A 593 17.35 32.31 4.61
CA CYS A 593 18.33 31.22 4.69
C CYS A 593 19.76 31.74 4.72
N LEU A 594 20.07 32.77 3.92
CA LEU A 594 21.37 33.42 3.93
C LEU A 594 21.67 34.03 5.30
N GLN A 595 20.70 34.70 5.91
CA GLN A 595 20.82 35.24 7.26
C GLN A 595 21.06 34.15 8.29
N ILE A 596 20.35 33.02 8.23
CA ILE A 596 20.56 31.89 9.14
C ILE A 596 22.02 31.38 9.04
N VAL A 597 22.50 31.18 7.83
CA VAL A 597 23.87 30.66 7.60
C VAL A 597 24.92 31.69 8.07
N LEU A 598 24.72 32.98 7.78
CA LEU A 598 25.61 34.03 8.24
C LEU A 598 25.64 34.15 9.75
N LYS A 599 24.49 34.01 10.40
CA LYS A 599 24.42 33.98 11.87
C LYS A 599 25.23 32.82 12.44
N TRP A 600 25.17 31.64 11.88
CA TRP A 600 25.95 30.50 12.33
C TRP A 600 27.47 30.67 12.13
N ILE A 601 27.87 31.35 11.07
CA ILE A 601 29.29 31.52 10.74
C ILE A 601 29.92 32.65 11.54
N PHE A 602 29.26 33.82 11.67
CA PHE A 602 29.85 35.04 12.19
C PHE A 602 29.47 35.34 13.65
N PHE A 603 28.27 35.05 14.06
CA PHE A 603 27.77 35.40 15.42
C PHE A 603 27.93 34.22 16.35
N TRP A 604 28.98 34.21 17.13
CA TRP A 604 29.30 33.18 18.06
C TRP A 604 29.58 33.70 19.50
N VAL A 605 30.15 32.91 20.38
CA VAL A 605 30.21 33.23 21.82
C VAL A 605 31.14 34.38 22.16
N LYS A 606 32.25 34.54 21.42
CA LYS A 606 33.29 35.53 21.73
C LYS A 606 32.97 36.86 21.15
N SER A 607 33.38 37.94 21.88
CA SER A 607 33.31 39.30 21.37
C SER A 607 34.26 39.52 20.23
N GLU A 608 33.77 39.89 19.07
CA GLU A 608 34.54 40.17 17.85
C GLU A 608 33.95 41.35 17.11
N VAL A 609 34.73 41.97 16.22
CA VAL A 609 34.26 42.94 15.25
C VAL A 609 33.71 42.20 14.06
N ILE A 610 32.40 42.28 13.81
CA ILE A 610 31.69 41.61 12.71
C ILE A 610 31.10 42.70 11.83
N PHE A 611 31.44 42.66 10.50
CA PHE A 611 31.00 43.64 9.52
C PHE A 611 31.23 45.12 9.95
N GLY A 612 32.29 45.39 10.67
CA GLY A 612 32.64 46.74 11.15
C GLY A 612 31.94 47.19 12.43
N GLN A 613 31.19 46.31 13.10
CA GLN A 613 30.48 46.55 14.35
C GLN A 613 31.02 45.65 15.44
N LEU A 614 31.15 46.13 16.63
CA LEU A 614 31.59 45.37 17.79
C LEU A 614 30.40 44.53 18.32
N TYR A 615 30.57 43.22 18.30
CA TYR A 615 29.63 42.25 18.82
C TYR A 615 30.02 41.80 20.23
N PRO A 616 29.21 42.05 21.24
CA PRO A 616 29.64 41.85 22.64
C PRO A 616 29.47 40.44 23.14
N GLY A 617 28.72 39.59 22.50
CA GLY A 617 28.52 38.20 22.94
C GLY A 617 27.20 37.57 22.46
N SER A 618 26.96 36.33 22.83
CA SER A 618 25.80 35.55 22.36
C SER A 618 24.43 36.13 22.74
N HIS A 619 24.34 36.91 23.82
CA HIS A 619 23.10 37.53 24.26
C HIS A 619 22.61 38.67 23.35
N CYS A 620 23.52 39.24 22.58
CA CYS A 620 23.20 40.26 21.57
C CYS A 620 23.11 39.68 20.13
N ALA A 621 23.04 38.39 19.97
CA ALA A 621 22.88 37.78 18.65
C ALA A 621 21.58 38.24 17.98
N PRO A 622 21.60 38.68 16.71
CA PRO A 622 20.41 39.18 16.03
C PRO A 622 19.30 38.14 15.96
N SER A 623 18.07 38.58 16.25
CA SER A 623 16.88 37.74 16.13
C SER A 623 16.46 37.65 14.65
N LEU A 624 16.32 36.43 14.14
CA LEU A 624 15.89 36.18 12.77
C LEU A 624 14.41 36.50 12.55
N LEU A 625 13.56 36.03 13.47
CA LEU A 625 12.11 36.17 13.35
C LEU A 625 11.67 37.65 13.49
N ILE A 626 12.13 38.32 14.52
CA ILE A 626 11.85 39.75 14.70
C ILE A 626 12.46 40.57 13.60
N GLY A 627 13.63 40.20 13.10
CA GLY A 627 14.26 40.80 11.95
C GLY A 627 13.42 40.68 10.68
N LEU A 628 12.82 39.55 10.44
CA LEU A 628 11.92 39.33 9.30
C LEU A 628 10.64 40.19 9.42
N ILE A 629 10.05 40.27 10.63
CA ILE A 629 8.89 41.14 10.88
C ILE A 629 9.26 42.61 10.64
N ASN A 630 10.40 43.07 11.09
CA ASN A 630 10.88 44.43 10.90
C ASN A 630 11.18 44.74 9.42
N MET A 631 11.62 43.74 8.65
CA MET A 631 11.79 43.84 7.21
C MET A 631 10.47 44.16 6.51
N PHE A 632 9.41 43.45 6.83
CA PHE A 632 8.08 43.72 6.24
C PHE A 632 7.45 45.05 6.74
N MET A 633 7.79 45.50 7.93
CA MET A 633 7.26 46.74 8.48
C MET A 633 8.12 47.97 8.14
N PHE A 634 9.19 47.82 7.40
CA PHE A 634 10.13 48.89 7.02
C PHE A 634 10.71 49.68 8.21
N LYS A 635 10.91 49.02 9.33
CA LYS A 635 11.52 49.65 10.50
C LYS A 635 13.02 49.78 10.36
N ASP A 636 13.53 50.94 10.69
CA ASP A 636 14.97 51.17 10.79
C ASP A 636 15.55 50.44 12.01
N ARG A 637 16.71 49.84 11.84
CA ARG A 637 17.40 49.16 12.94
C ARG A 637 18.52 50.07 13.47
N PRO A 638 18.76 50.03 14.80
CA PRO A 638 19.89 50.79 15.39
C PRO A 638 21.23 50.29 14.82
N ALA A 639 22.11 51.20 14.59
CA ALA A 639 23.48 50.93 14.11
C ALA A 639 24.34 50.47 15.32
N GLY A 640 24.89 49.27 15.22
CA GLY A 640 25.79 48.74 16.22
C GLY A 640 25.10 48.04 17.42
N PHE A 641 25.87 47.23 18.13
CA PHE A 641 25.41 46.46 19.29
C PHE A 641 25.72 47.10 20.64
N VAL A 642 26.66 48.05 20.66
CA VAL A 642 27.15 48.71 21.87
C VAL A 642 27.13 50.25 21.71
N GLN A 643 26.97 50.94 22.83
CA GLN A 643 27.10 52.39 22.86
C GLN A 643 28.57 52.78 23.01
N PHE A 644 29.18 53.34 21.95
CA PHE A 644 30.58 53.75 21.97
C PHE A 644 30.82 54.97 22.90
N ASP A 645 29.79 55.73 23.22
CA ASP A 645 29.86 56.93 24.06
C ASP A 645 29.99 56.62 25.58
N LYS A 646 29.75 55.36 25.96
CA LYS A 646 29.82 54.91 27.39
C LYS A 646 30.72 53.70 27.53
N PRO A 647 32.06 53.89 27.51
CA PRO A 647 32.98 52.77 27.72
C PRO A 647 33.01 52.35 29.17
N ILE A 648 32.87 51.05 29.43
CA ILE A 648 33.05 50.42 30.74
C ILE A 648 34.57 50.19 30.95
N ASN A 649 35.24 49.64 29.96
CA ASN A 649 36.69 49.44 29.95
C ASN A 649 37.21 49.58 28.50
N ALA A 650 37.84 50.72 28.17
CA ALA A 650 38.31 51.03 26.85
C ALA A 650 39.48 50.12 26.39
N SER A 651 40.31 49.60 27.29
CA SER A 651 41.41 48.68 26.96
C SER A 651 41.00 47.28 26.61
N ALA A 652 39.84 46.80 27.12
CA ALA A 652 39.26 45.49 26.90
C ALA A 652 38.14 45.49 25.83
N ASN A 653 37.85 46.64 25.20
CA ASN A 653 36.71 46.82 24.30
C ASN A 653 35.37 46.50 24.92
N GLU A 654 35.21 46.76 26.21
CA GLU A 654 33.94 46.65 26.88
C GLU A 654 33.18 47.98 26.87
N TYR A 655 32.00 47.99 26.29
CA TYR A 655 31.12 49.14 26.21
C TYR A 655 29.76 48.76 26.76
N GLU A 656 28.99 49.75 27.18
CA GLU A 656 27.61 49.52 27.60
C GLU A 656 26.75 49.09 26.42
N GLU A 657 25.99 48.01 26.61
CA GLU A 657 25.14 47.44 25.58
C GLU A 657 23.87 48.25 25.33
N LEU A 658 23.38 48.25 24.11
CA LEU A 658 22.05 48.81 23.80
C LEU A 658 20.98 47.94 24.45
N ASP A 659 19.89 48.55 24.94
CA ASP A 659 18.77 47.84 25.57
C ASP A 659 18.11 46.79 24.61
N ALA A 660 18.19 46.99 23.31
CA ALA A 660 17.68 46.14 22.30
C ALA A 660 18.78 45.70 21.32
N CYS A 661 19.92 45.20 21.83
CA CYS A 661 21.06 44.81 20.99
C CYS A 661 20.75 43.69 20.00
N TYR A 662 19.78 42.83 20.30
CA TYR A 662 19.33 41.76 19.38
C TYR A 662 18.56 42.30 18.16
N LEU A 663 18.14 43.53 18.13
CA LEU A 663 17.49 44.21 16.99
C LEU A 663 18.46 45.04 16.14
N SER A 664 19.75 45.00 16.44
CA SER A 664 20.74 45.80 15.74
C SER A 664 21.03 45.32 14.33
N GLN A 665 21.63 46.19 13.53
CA GLN A 665 22.00 45.86 12.14
C GLN A 665 23.04 44.73 12.07
N TRP A 666 22.86 43.83 11.13
CA TRP A 666 23.83 42.81 10.80
C TRP A 666 25.02 43.38 10.00
N TYR A 667 24.69 44.25 9.11
CA TYR A 667 25.62 44.90 8.22
C TYR A 667 25.17 46.31 7.82
N PRO A 668 26.09 47.20 7.39
CA PRO A 668 25.73 48.53 7.00
C PRO A 668 24.71 48.58 5.86
N GLY A 669 23.70 49.42 5.96
CA GLY A 669 22.70 49.57 4.90
C GLY A 669 21.64 48.47 4.85
N GLN A 670 21.53 47.66 5.86
CA GLN A 670 20.53 46.51 5.91
C GLN A 670 19.11 47.00 5.67
N SER A 671 18.68 48.10 6.34
CA SER A 671 17.31 48.59 6.19
C SER A 671 16.95 48.97 4.76
N MET A 672 17.88 49.60 4.06
CA MET A 672 17.70 49.94 2.64
C MET A 672 17.61 48.73 1.72
N ILE A 673 18.51 47.77 1.91
CA ILE A 673 18.50 46.52 1.14
C ILE A 673 17.23 45.73 1.38
N GLU A 674 16.80 45.58 2.63
CA GLU A 674 15.57 44.86 2.98
C GLU A 674 14.33 45.57 2.39
N ALA A 675 14.28 46.92 2.43
CA ALA A 675 13.19 47.66 1.80
C ALA A 675 13.11 47.42 0.28
N ILE A 676 14.24 47.40 -0.40
CA ILE A 676 14.29 47.08 -1.83
C ILE A 676 13.80 45.66 -2.10
N LEU A 677 14.24 44.67 -1.33
CA LEU A 677 13.85 43.28 -1.49
C LEU A 677 12.33 43.10 -1.30
N VAL A 678 11.76 43.73 -0.29
CA VAL A 678 10.30 43.68 -0.05
C VAL A 678 9.51 44.35 -1.16
N ILE A 679 9.96 45.46 -1.67
CA ILE A 679 9.32 46.15 -2.80
C ILE A 679 9.35 45.27 -4.06
N ILE A 680 10.46 44.62 -4.36
CA ILE A 680 10.57 43.69 -5.50
C ILE A 680 9.61 42.49 -5.31
N ALA A 681 9.57 41.89 -4.13
CA ALA A 681 8.69 40.79 -3.83
C ALA A 681 7.22 41.16 -3.97
N VAL A 682 6.82 42.33 -3.47
CA VAL A 682 5.43 42.81 -3.58
C VAL A 682 5.06 43.13 -5.03
N LEU A 683 5.96 43.65 -5.82
CA LEU A 683 5.72 43.93 -7.25
C LEU A 683 5.60 42.62 -8.08
N CYS A 684 6.22 41.55 -7.67
CA CYS A 684 6.07 40.24 -8.32
C CYS A 684 4.67 39.70 -8.25
N ILE A 685 3.92 39.97 -7.19
CA ILE A 685 2.52 39.46 -7.00
C ILE A 685 1.58 39.97 -8.10
N PRO A 686 1.49 41.26 -8.42
CA PRO A 686 0.67 41.75 -9.54
C PRO A 686 1.10 41.19 -10.90
N ILE A 687 2.39 41.00 -11.10
CA ILE A 687 2.92 40.43 -12.34
C ILE A 687 2.43 38.99 -12.53
N MET A 688 2.50 38.17 -11.48
CA MET A 688 1.95 36.81 -11.50
C MET A 688 0.45 36.80 -11.72
N LEU A 689 -0.29 37.75 -11.11
CA LEU A 689 -1.74 37.77 -11.19
C LEU A 689 -2.26 38.25 -12.54
N PHE A 690 -1.68 39.29 -13.09
CA PHE A 690 -2.18 39.98 -14.29
C PHE A 690 -1.41 39.71 -15.59
N GLY A 691 -0.24 39.08 -15.51
CA GLY A 691 0.63 38.87 -16.66
C GLY A 691 -0.02 38.04 -17.76
N LYS A 692 -0.52 36.85 -17.43
CA LYS A 692 -1.19 35.97 -18.39
C LYS A 692 -2.52 36.53 -18.90
N PRO A 693 -3.42 37.07 -18.05
CA PRO A 693 -4.64 37.69 -18.55
C PRO A 693 -4.41 38.84 -19.52
N VAL A 694 -3.43 39.71 -19.26
CA VAL A 694 -3.06 40.81 -20.15
C VAL A 694 -2.52 40.29 -21.48
N HIS A 695 -1.65 39.28 -21.46
CA HIS A 695 -1.14 38.63 -22.66
C HIS A 695 -2.26 38.00 -23.49
N PHE A 696 -3.22 37.35 -22.83
CA PHE A 696 -4.38 36.76 -23.49
C PHE A 696 -5.25 37.82 -24.19
N ILE A 697 -5.47 38.96 -23.56
CA ILE A 697 -6.20 40.08 -24.16
C ILE A 697 -5.45 40.63 -25.36
N MET A 698 -4.12 40.79 -25.26
CA MET A 698 -3.29 41.28 -26.36
C MET A 698 -3.29 40.33 -27.55
N GLU A 699 -3.23 39.00 -27.30
CA GLU A 699 -3.35 38.01 -28.38
C GLU A 699 -4.71 38.03 -29.06
N GLN A 700 -5.80 38.15 -28.28
CA GLN A 700 -7.14 38.27 -28.84
C GLN A 700 -7.28 39.51 -29.72
N LYS A 701 -6.75 40.65 -29.28
CA LYS A 701 -6.71 41.86 -30.09
C LYS A 701 -5.94 41.69 -31.39
N LYS A 702 -4.77 41.02 -31.35
CA LYS A 702 -3.97 40.70 -32.58
C LYS A 702 -4.77 39.78 -33.52
N LYS A 703 -5.44 38.73 -32.99
CA LYS A 703 -6.26 37.83 -33.79
C LYS A 703 -7.44 38.54 -34.43
N LYS A 704 -8.11 39.45 -33.70
CA LYS A 704 -9.22 40.26 -34.21
C LYS A 704 -8.73 41.22 -35.32
N LYS A 705 -7.56 41.85 -35.17
CA LYS A 705 -6.93 42.68 -36.23
C LYS A 705 -6.57 41.86 -37.46
N ALA A 706 -5.98 40.69 -37.28
CA ALA A 706 -5.64 39.80 -38.39
C ALA A 706 -6.87 39.26 -39.11
N MET A 707 -7.93 38.88 -38.41
CA MET A 707 -9.22 38.53 -39.00
C MET A 707 -9.88 39.71 -39.69
N GLY A 708 -9.84 40.91 -39.11
CA GLY A 708 -10.34 42.12 -39.73
C GLY A 708 -9.60 42.45 -41.03
N SER A 709 -8.28 42.31 -41.07
CA SER A 709 -7.49 42.51 -42.28
C SER A 709 -7.77 41.43 -43.33
N ASN A 710 -7.91 40.17 -42.93
CA ASN A 710 -8.26 39.06 -43.81
C ASN A 710 -9.71 39.15 -44.37
N ILE A 711 -10.64 39.63 -43.58
CA ILE A 711 -11.99 39.87 -44.01
C ILE A 711 -12.04 41.04 -44.99
N SER A 712 -11.25 42.11 -44.77
CA SER A 712 -11.17 43.22 -45.70
C SER A 712 -10.56 42.82 -47.06
N VAL A 713 -9.48 42.00 -47.03
CA VAL A 713 -8.86 41.41 -48.23
C VAL A 713 -9.80 40.46 -48.95
N ARG A 714 -10.57 39.63 -48.23
CA ARG A 714 -11.56 38.74 -48.80
C ARG A 714 -12.77 39.48 -49.38
N ALA A 715 -13.20 40.55 -48.74
CA ALA A 715 -14.24 41.39 -49.27
C ALA A 715 -13.83 42.12 -50.58
N ASN A 716 -12.56 42.52 -50.70
CA ASN A 716 -12.03 43.08 -51.92
C ASN A 716 -11.88 42.06 -53.07
N VAL A 717 -11.55 40.78 -52.75
CA VAL A 717 -11.49 39.69 -53.72
C VAL A 717 -12.85 39.16 -54.07
N ALA A 718 -13.83 39.16 -53.18
CA ALA A 718 -15.21 38.76 -53.42
C ALA A 718 -16.02 39.69 -54.29
N SER A 719 -15.55 40.94 -54.49
CA SER A 719 -16.14 41.87 -55.44
C SER A 719 -15.81 41.56 -56.89
N ASP A 720 -14.78 40.77 -57.20
CA ASP A 720 -14.30 40.44 -58.54
C ASP A 720 -14.72 39.06 -59.08
N ASP A 721 -15.17 38.10 -58.26
CA ASP A 721 -15.61 36.73 -58.68
C ASP A 721 -16.72 36.13 -57.82
N SER A 722 -17.86 35.83 -58.41
CA SER A 722 -19.03 35.22 -57.73
C SER A 722 -18.82 33.75 -57.30
N GLU A 723 -17.88 33.01 -57.90
CA GLU A 723 -17.56 31.64 -57.48
C GLU A 723 -16.74 31.58 -56.20
N ILE A 724 -15.97 32.63 -55.93
CA ILE A 724 -15.18 32.75 -54.70
C ILE A 724 -16.07 33.01 -53.47
N ILE A 725 -17.24 33.62 -53.68
CA ILE A 725 -18.19 33.93 -52.61
C ILE A 725 -18.83 32.61 -52.06
N ILE A 726 -19.02 31.58 -52.87
CA ILE A 726 -19.59 30.28 -52.44
C ILE A 726 -18.55 29.50 -51.64
N ASN A 727 -17.28 29.51 -52.06
CA ASN A 727 -16.20 28.90 -51.29
C ASN A 727 -15.83 29.68 -50.02
N GLY A 728 -16.03 31.00 -50.07
CA GLY A 728 -15.83 31.87 -48.90
C GLY A 728 -16.94 31.65 -47.82
N GLY A 729 -18.15 31.32 -48.26
CA GLY A 729 -19.25 30.96 -47.38
C GLY A 729 -19.01 29.67 -46.61
N ASN A 730 -18.53 28.65 -47.31
CA ASN A 730 -18.20 27.37 -46.68
C ASN A 730 -16.96 27.46 -45.75
N LYS A 731 -15.99 28.26 -46.13
CA LYS A 731 -14.86 28.54 -45.23
C LYS A 731 -15.23 29.46 -44.07
N LYS A 732 -16.27 30.27 -44.24
CA LYS A 732 -16.79 31.08 -43.15
C LYS A 732 -17.63 30.24 -42.18
N GLU A 733 -18.34 29.24 -42.67
CA GLU A 733 -19.02 28.25 -41.86
C GLU A 733 -18.03 27.32 -41.19
N GLU A 734 -16.97 26.88 -41.85
CA GLU A 734 -15.89 26.11 -41.20
C GLU A 734 -15.06 26.97 -40.21
N ALA A 735 -14.86 28.24 -40.51
CA ALA A 735 -14.21 29.19 -39.56
C ALA A 735 -15.14 29.62 -38.43
N GLU A 736 -16.45 29.71 -38.67
CA GLU A 736 -17.48 29.85 -37.63
C GLU A 736 -17.67 28.56 -36.85
N HIS A 737 -17.55 27.39 -37.45
CA HIS A 737 -17.54 26.11 -36.75
C HIS A 737 -16.23 25.89 -36.01
N ALA A 738 -15.10 26.28 -36.53
CA ALA A 738 -13.81 26.25 -35.84
C ALA A 738 -13.68 27.37 -34.80
N ALA A 739 -14.29 28.52 -35.02
CA ALA A 739 -14.47 29.60 -34.05
C ALA A 739 -15.75 29.47 -33.22
N GLY A 740 -16.71 28.70 -33.64
CA GLY A 740 -18.00 28.47 -33.01
C GLY A 740 -17.99 27.38 -31.96
N GLY A 741 -16.88 26.67 -31.84
CA GLY A 741 -16.48 26.04 -30.57
C GLY A 741 -16.18 27.08 -29.49
N GLY A 742 -16.17 28.37 -29.85
CA GLY A 742 -16.05 29.51 -28.98
C GLY A 742 -17.04 30.62 -29.36
N GLY A 743 -18.36 30.34 -29.42
CA GLY A 743 -19.38 31.35 -29.63
C GLY A 743 -19.22 32.54 -28.68
N GLY A 744 -19.75 33.70 -29.05
CA GLY A 744 -19.50 34.99 -28.39
C GLY A 744 -19.68 35.06 -26.87
N HIS A 745 -20.28 34.06 -26.25
CA HIS A 745 -20.24 33.83 -24.81
C HIS A 745 -18.94 33.13 -24.34
N GLY A 746 -18.24 32.39 -25.21
CA GLY A 746 -17.02 31.69 -24.88
C GLY A 746 -15.80 32.58 -24.69
N HIS A 747 -15.78 33.78 -25.26
CA HIS A 747 -14.65 34.71 -25.11
C HIS A 747 -14.60 35.40 -23.76
N ASP A 748 -15.75 35.80 -23.21
CA ASP A 748 -15.81 36.39 -21.87
C ASP A 748 -15.67 35.30 -20.78
N GLU A 749 -16.25 34.14 -20.99
CA GLU A 749 -16.06 32.98 -20.12
C GLU A 749 -14.59 32.49 -20.12
N ALA A 750 -13.94 32.43 -21.30
CA ALA A 750 -12.54 32.06 -21.40
C ALA A 750 -11.60 33.04 -20.70
N PHE A 751 -11.87 34.35 -20.80
CA PHE A 751 -11.14 35.36 -20.06
C PHE A 751 -11.38 35.27 -18.56
N GLY A 752 -12.63 35.14 -18.14
CA GLY A 752 -12.98 34.94 -16.75
C GLY A 752 -12.34 33.68 -16.17
N ASP A 753 -12.33 32.59 -16.90
CA ASP A 753 -11.68 31.34 -16.49
C ASP A 753 -10.17 31.49 -16.36
N VAL A 754 -9.50 32.16 -17.31
CA VAL A 754 -8.06 32.44 -17.24
C VAL A 754 -7.74 33.31 -16.04
N MET A 755 -8.54 34.35 -15.79
CA MET A 755 -8.36 35.23 -14.65
C MET A 755 -8.54 34.50 -13.31
N VAL A 756 -9.59 33.70 -13.18
CA VAL A 756 -9.85 32.88 -11.98
C VAL A 756 -8.74 31.88 -11.76
N HIS A 757 -8.33 31.16 -12.79
CA HIS A 757 -7.25 30.20 -12.72
C HIS A 757 -5.94 30.86 -12.27
N GLN A 758 -5.62 32.01 -12.85
CA GLN A 758 -4.41 32.74 -12.50
C GLN A 758 -4.46 33.32 -11.08
N ALA A 759 -5.62 33.80 -10.66
CA ALA A 759 -5.83 34.27 -9.30
C ALA A 759 -5.64 33.13 -8.27
N ILE A 760 -6.22 31.99 -8.53
CA ILE A 760 -6.09 30.79 -7.67
C ILE A 760 -4.59 30.36 -7.63
N HIS A 761 -3.94 30.30 -8.76
CA HIS A 761 -2.53 29.92 -8.83
C HIS A 761 -1.61 30.91 -8.08
N THR A 762 -1.85 32.20 -8.20
CA THR A 762 -1.07 33.23 -7.50
C THR A 762 -1.27 33.19 -6.00
N ILE A 763 -2.53 33.08 -5.55
CA ILE A 763 -2.86 32.98 -4.12
C ILE A 763 -2.25 31.69 -3.55
N GLU A 764 -2.42 30.58 -4.23
CA GLU A 764 -1.85 29.29 -3.83
C GLU A 764 -0.33 29.39 -3.69
N TYR A 765 0.35 30.00 -4.64
CA TYR A 765 1.80 30.13 -4.57
C TYR A 765 2.26 31.04 -3.43
N VAL A 766 1.73 32.25 -3.33
CA VAL A 766 2.18 33.27 -2.34
C VAL A 766 1.89 32.82 -0.91
N LEU A 767 0.65 32.41 -0.64
CA LEU A 767 0.28 31.90 0.67
C LEU A 767 0.91 30.52 0.93
N GLY A 768 1.02 29.71 -0.10
CA GLY A 768 1.67 28.41 -0.04
C GLY A 768 3.15 28.48 0.31
N CYS A 769 3.90 29.45 -0.19
CA CYS A 769 5.31 29.62 0.18
C CYS A 769 5.49 29.81 1.69
N VAL A 770 4.68 30.65 2.30
CA VAL A 770 4.72 30.88 3.76
C VAL A 770 4.26 29.64 4.51
N SER A 771 3.12 29.07 4.11
CA SER A 771 2.53 27.88 4.74
C SER A 771 3.42 26.67 4.61
N HIS A 772 4.00 26.44 3.45
CA HIS A 772 4.90 25.28 3.19
C HIS A 772 6.22 25.43 3.96
N THR A 773 6.77 26.62 4.05
CA THR A 773 7.95 26.86 4.89
C THR A 773 7.66 26.52 6.35
N ALA A 774 6.50 26.92 6.86
CA ALA A 774 6.06 26.53 8.19
C ALA A 774 5.81 25.03 8.32
N SER A 775 5.29 24.37 7.28
CA SER A 775 5.08 22.91 7.26
C SER A 775 6.38 22.11 7.33
N TYR A 776 7.48 22.62 6.78
CA TYR A 776 8.78 22.00 6.91
C TYR A 776 9.33 21.96 8.35
N LEU A 777 8.77 22.73 9.25
CA LEU A 777 9.06 22.61 10.69
C LEU A 777 8.66 21.23 11.27
N ARG A 778 7.90 20.44 10.53
CA ARG A 778 7.66 19.03 10.85
C ARG A 778 8.94 18.23 10.96
N LEU A 779 9.96 18.55 10.17
CA LEU A 779 11.28 17.92 10.27
C LEU A 779 11.85 18.07 11.69
N TRP A 780 11.82 19.29 12.19
CA TRP A 780 12.21 19.58 13.56
C TRP A 780 11.33 18.87 14.59
N ALA A 781 10.02 19.01 14.48
CA ALA A 781 9.09 18.48 15.47
C ALA A 781 9.18 16.96 15.59
N LEU A 782 9.21 16.26 14.47
CA LEU A 782 9.28 14.80 14.46
C LEU A 782 10.65 14.27 14.86
N SER A 783 11.72 14.92 14.44
CA SER A 783 13.08 14.57 14.87
C SER A 783 13.24 14.72 16.39
N LEU A 784 12.73 15.82 16.93
CA LEU A 784 12.77 16.05 18.37
C LEU A 784 11.92 15.03 19.13
N ALA A 785 10.72 14.75 18.65
CA ALA A 785 9.83 13.76 19.26
C ALA A 785 10.46 12.36 19.27
N HIS A 786 11.08 11.96 18.18
CA HIS A 786 11.77 10.66 18.08
C HIS A 786 12.96 10.59 19.07
N ALA A 787 13.77 11.63 19.14
CA ALA A 787 14.90 11.70 20.08
C ALA A 787 14.42 11.67 21.55
N GLN A 788 13.35 12.36 21.88
CA GLN A 788 12.78 12.37 23.23
C GLN A 788 12.16 11.03 23.61
N LEU A 789 11.46 10.37 22.69
CA LEU A 789 10.94 9.01 22.94
C LEU A 789 12.07 8.00 23.17
N SER A 790 13.13 8.10 22.41
CA SER A 790 14.32 7.25 22.58
C SER A 790 14.95 7.49 23.97
N GLU A 791 15.07 8.74 24.40
CA GLU A 791 15.60 9.10 25.70
C GLU A 791 14.70 8.61 26.84
N VAL A 792 13.40 8.78 26.74
CA VAL A 792 12.42 8.27 27.70
C VAL A 792 12.52 6.77 27.83
N LEU A 793 12.60 6.05 26.71
CA LEU A 793 12.74 4.59 26.73
C LEU A 793 14.03 4.16 27.43
N TRP A 794 15.14 4.84 27.16
CA TRP A 794 16.39 4.57 27.82
C TRP A 794 16.30 4.80 29.33
N HIS A 795 15.91 5.97 29.75
CA HIS A 795 15.90 6.36 31.16
C HIS A 795 14.84 5.68 32.01
N MET A 796 13.66 5.41 31.44
CA MET A 796 12.58 4.81 32.22
C MET A 796 12.57 3.29 32.22
N VAL A 797 13.12 2.65 31.21
CA VAL A 797 13.08 1.19 31.08
C VAL A 797 14.45 0.58 31.41
N LEU A 798 15.49 0.94 30.67
CA LEU A 798 16.77 0.26 30.74
C LEU A 798 17.59 0.63 32.00
N VAL A 799 17.59 1.90 32.37
CA VAL A 799 18.36 2.37 33.53
C VAL A 799 17.89 1.74 34.83
N ASN A 800 16.61 1.42 34.96
CA ASN A 800 16.09 0.73 36.15
C ASN A 800 16.73 -0.62 36.41
N SER A 801 17.24 -1.29 35.39
CA SER A 801 17.97 -2.56 35.54
C SER A 801 19.38 -2.39 36.12
N PHE A 802 19.99 -1.22 35.94
CA PHE A 802 21.35 -0.96 36.43
C PHE A 802 21.38 -0.61 37.95
N ILE A 803 20.23 -0.29 38.52
CA ILE A 803 20.13 0.08 39.93
C ILE A 803 20.23 -1.14 40.85
N LEU A 804 19.81 -2.32 40.38
CA LEU A 804 19.82 -3.55 41.15
C LEU A 804 21.21 -4.22 41.12
N ASP A 805 21.68 -4.60 42.27
CA ASP A 805 22.98 -5.29 42.47
C ASP A 805 22.79 -6.79 42.71
N GLY A 806 23.81 -7.58 42.35
CA GLY A 806 23.87 -8.99 42.60
C GLY A 806 23.19 -9.87 41.53
N VAL A 807 22.86 -11.11 41.87
CA VAL A 807 22.26 -12.09 40.95
C VAL A 807 20.87 -11.64 40.46
N ALA A 808 20.09 -11.03 41.35
CA ALA A 808 18.80 -10.45 40.98
C ALA A 808 18.97 -9.30 39.95
N GLY A 809 20.04 -8.52 40.06
CA GLY A 809 20.38 -7.47 39.07
C GLY A 809 20.72 -8.06 37.70
N TYR A 810 21.42 -9.18 37.61
CA TYR A 810 21.73 -9.84 36.32
C TYR A 810 20.45 -10.36 35.61
N ILE A 811 19.57 -11.00 36.37
CA ILE A 811 18.29 -11.52 35.82
C ILE A 811 17.39 -10.36 35.41
N ALA A 812 17.30 -9.33 36.22
CA ALA A 812 16.53 -8.11 35.91
C ALA A 812 17.07 -7.42 34.65
N LEU A 813 18.40 -7.32 34.50
CA LEU A 813 19.02 -6.76 33.30
C LEU A 813 18.65 -7.56 32.03
N TYR A 814 18.69 -8.87 32.11
CA TYR A 814 18.32 -9.72 30.96
C TYR A 814 16.86 -9.51 30.52
N VAL A 815 15.94 -9.56 31.46
CA VAL A 815 14.50 -9.39 31.19
C VAL A 815 14.19 -7.98 30.70
N ILE A 816 14.71 -6.97 31.37
CA ILE A 816 14.45 -5.55 31.03
C ILE A 816 15.13 -5.18 29.71
N PHE A 817 16.30 -5.73 29.41
CA PHE A 817 16.96 -5.51 28.12
C PHE A 817 16.14 -6.12 26.96
N PHE A 818 15.57 -7.30 27.18
CA PHE A 818 14.66 -7.90 26.20
C PHE A 818 13.43 -7.02 25.98
N ALA A 819 12.80 -6.54 27.05
CA ALA A 819 11.68 -5.62 26.96
C ALA A 819 12.07 -4.31 26.26
N PHE A 820 13.23 -3.77 26.56
CA PHE A 820 13.78 -2.59 25.88
C PHE A 820 13.97 -2.82 24.38
N GLY A 821 14.55 -3.94 24.00
CA GLY A 821 14.75 -4.29 22.58
C GLY A 821 13.42 -4.43 21.82
N VAL A 822 12.44 -5.11 22.40
CA VAL A 822 11.10 -5.26 21.81
C VAL A 822 10.40 -3.92 21.66
N LEU A 823 10.42 -3.10 22.70
CA LEU A 823 9.82 -1.77 22.66
C LEU A 823 10.53 -0.84 21.67
N THR A 824 11.85 -0.88 21.60
CA THR A 824 12.63 -0.11 20.62
C THR A 824 12.22 -0.48 19.22
N PHE A 825 12.22 -1.76 18.89
CA PHE A 825 11.88 -2.21 17.56
C PHE A 825 10.41 -1.91 17.22
N SER A 826 9.47 -2.24 18.08
CA SER A 826 8.05 -2.08 17.78
C SER A 826 7.58 -0.62 17.76
N ILE A 827 7.98 0.17 18.74
CA ILE A 827 7.52 1.55 18.84
C ILE A 827 8.39 2.49 18.01
N LEU A 828 9.69 2.51 18.26
CA LEU A 828 10.58 3.49 17.65
C LEU A 828 10.89 3.21 16.19
N VAL A 829 11.10 1.96 15.83
CA VAL A 829 11.44 1.63 14.44
C VAL A 829 10.20 1.44 13.58
N LEU A 830 9.23 0.65 14.00
CA LEU A 830 8.05 0.36 13.17
C LEU A 830 7.02 1.49 13.20
N MET A 831 6.52 1.85 14.37
CA MET A 831 5.42 2.82 14.46
C MET A 831 5.89 4.24 14.15
N GLU A 832 6.97 4.69 14.76
CA GLU A 832 7.54 6.00 14.46
C GLU A 832 8.09 6.09 13.04
N GLY A 833 8.72 5.03 12.55
CA GLY A 833 9.17 4.96 11.17
C GLY A 833 8.04 5.09 10.16
N LEU A 834 6.90 4.45 10.40
CA LEU A 834 5.71 4.57 9.55
C LEU A 834 5.14 6.00 9.60
N SER A 835 5.02 6.59 10.79
CA SER A 835 4.56 7.96 10.96
C SER A 835 5.46 8.96 10.22
N VAL A 836 6.76 8.84 10.37
CA VAL A 836 7.75 9.69 9.69
C VAL A 836 7.69 9.49 8.17
N PHE A 837 7.50 8.27 7.71
CA PHE A 837 7.31 7.95 6.30
C PHE A 837 6.11 8.69 5.70
N LEU A 838 4.96 8.67 6.39
CA LEU A 838 3.76 9.36 5.95
C LEU A 838 3.95 10.89 5.91
N HIS A 839 4.64 11.45 6.89
CA HIS A 839 4.96 12.87 6.89
C HIS A 839 5.95 13.25 5.79
N ALA A 840 6.93 12.42 5.50
CA ALA A 840 7.84 12.63 4.36
C ALA A 840 7.10 12.57 3.02
N LEU A 841 6.16 11.65 2.86
CA LEU A 841 5.27 11.61 1.68
C LEU A 841 4.51 12.93 1.52
N ARG A 842 3.91 13.42 2.59
CA ARG A 842 3.16 14.68 2.55
C ARG A 842 4.04 15.85 2.14
N LEU A 843 5.24 15.96 2.70
CA LEU A 843 6.18 17.02 2.34
C LEU A 843 6.60 16.97 0.87
N HIS A 844 6.73 15.77 0.31
CA HIS A 844 7.01 15.63 -1.12
C HIS A 844 5.81 15.97 -1.99
N TRP A 845 4.62 15.53 -1.62
CA TRP A 845 3.44 15.73 -2.46
C TRP A 845 2.95 17.18 -2.43
N VAL A 846 2.75 17.74 -1.25
CA VAL A 846 2.13 19.05 -1.10
C VAL A 846 3.13 20.17 -1.30
N GLU A 847 4.30 20.08 -0.69
CA GLU A 847 5.26 21.17 -0.64
C GLU A 847 6.24 21.21 -1.84
N PHE A 848 6.56 20.05 -2.40
CA PHE A 848 7.52 19.97 -3.49
C PHE A 848 6.86 19.81 -4.87
N GLN A 849 6.08 18.75 -5.04
CA GLN A 849 5.48 18.44 -6.34
C GLN A 849 4.44 19.46 -6.78
N SER A 850 3.72 20.06 -5.84
CA SER A 850 2.76 21.13 -6.16
C SER A 850 3.38 22.34 -6.86
N LYS A 851 4.69 22.55 -6.76
CA LYS A 851 5.39 23.67 -7.41
C LYS A 851 5.55 23.49 -8.91
N PHE A 852 5.64 22.29 -9.40
CA PHE A 852 5.94 22.04 -10.83
C PHE A 852 5.14 20.90 -11.45
N TYR A 853 4.49 20.08 -10.67
CA TYR A 853 3.82 18.86 -11.11
C TYR A 853 2.32 19.03 -11.15
N LEU A 854 1.73 18.99 -12.35
CA LEU A 854 0.30 19.18 -12.54
C LEU A 854 -0.51 17.91 -12.21
N GLY A 855 -0.01 16.75 -12.63
CA GLY A 855 -0.65 15.48 -12.32
C GLY A 855 -2.01 15.25 -12.99
N LEU A 856 -2.24 15.83 -14.17
CA LEU A 856 -3.51 15.78 -14.90
C LEU A 856 -3.56 14.71 -15.98
N GLY A 857 -2.50 13.94 -16.16
CA GLY A 857 -2.43 12.88 -17.15
C GLY A 857 -3.11 11.58 -16.72
N TYR A 858 -3.10 10.60 -17.59
CA TYR A 858 -3.53 9.25 -17.30
C TYR A 858 -2.43 8.24 -17.62
N ALA A 859 -2.43 7.14 -16.87
CA ALA A 859 -1.39 6.14 -16.99
C ALA A 859 -1.48 5.35 -18.30
N PHE A 860 -0.33 5.01 -18.85
CA PHE A 860 -0.21 4.01 -19.88
C PHE A 860 -0.37 2.62 -19.27
N VAL A 861 -1.44 1.92 -19.63
CA VAL A 861 -1.73 0.56 -19.21
C VAL A 861 -1.56 -0.36 -20.41
N PRO A 862 -0.36 -0.90 -20.63
CA PRO A 862 -0.11 -1.74 -21.78
C PRO A 862 -0.80 -3.10 -21.65
N TYR A 863 -1.26 -3.60 -22.78
CA TYR A 863 -1.72 -4.96 -22.90
C TYR A 863 -0.55 -5.93 -22.79
N SER A 864 -0.57 -6.79 -21.77
CA SER A 864 0.39 -7.89 -21.64
C SER A 864 -0.20 -9.08 -20.91
N PHE A 865 0.26 -10.27 -21.23
CA PHE A 865 -0.14 -11.48 -20.52
C PHE A 865 0.36 -11.52 -19.07
N LYS A 866 1.53 -10.95 -18.82
CA LYS A 866 2.08 -10.85 -17.48
C LYS A 866 1.15 -10.09 -16.53
N GLN A 867 0.62 -8.95 -16.97
CA GLN A 867 -0.33 -8.18 -16.21
C GLN A 867 -1.65 -8.93 -16.00
N ALA A 868 -2.17 -9.58 -17.05
CA ALA A 868 -3.39 -10.37 -16.96
C ALA A 868 -3.29 -11.52 -15.96
N LEU A 869 -2.12 -12.14 -15.84
CA LEU A 869 -1.86 -13.22 -14.88
C LEU A 869 -1.70 -12.69 -13.44
N GLN A 870 -1.27 -11.44 -13.26
CA GLN A 870 -1.08 -10.82 -11.95
C GLN A 870 -2.36 -10.20 -11.36
N GLU A 871 -3.26 -9.67 -12.19
CA GLU A 871 -4.46 -8.94 -11.74
C GLU A 871 -5.49 -9.79 -10.99
N THR A 872 -5.37 -11.10 -10.98
CA THR A 872 -6.35 -12.02 -10.42
C THR A 872 -5.90 -12.71 -9.12
N ASN A 873 -4.81 -12.27 -8.53
CA ASN A 873 -4.38 -12.70 -7.19
C ASN A 873 -4.96 -11.74 -6.11
#